data_be3764543ee3355c0af04681849db0ad
#
_entry.id   be3764543ee3355c0af04681849db0ad
#
_cell.length_a   1.000
_cell.length_b   1.000
_cell.length_c   1.000
_cell.angle_alpha   90.00
_cell.angle_beta   90.00
_cell.angle_gamma   90.00
#
_symmetry.space_group_name_H-M   'P 1'
#
loop_
_entity.id
_entity.type
_entity.pdbx_description
1 polymer ?
#
loop_
_entity_poly.entity_id
_entity_poly.type
_entity_poly.pdbx_seq_one_letter_code
_entity_poly.pdbx_strand_id
1 'polypeptide(L)'
;MSTTSTEHGEREAEFIDLAAYQDPDTLDRLELLARAARDTARTTPAGIADLSTGTVRLDKEEGPAPLDQLDDEAGVLEVLDERDGWNLRRLVPESLTDMGVWRQRRAEWLNATAFHALRSPVYLWRAANVAALGARVGTRDAWSYLFATEYGQIADKVRRTKAGPEHIADLRADRRKESRGRRREPLTIYSLTGCSTYTGALLALGETWGWVMASPVLLPVFGVLYALGRRELIRRQPDGTFALMDAPDFTGAGVLTDEGLNAALRARNVGILKDGEEVTVRGFIAREPADKASVVRFDLPRSSGKTAKEVAAKREPIAAALAVDAIQLSIRQDGHEGGVYMRVADSHPFGGEPVPSPLETAESWNIWDGAPTFVDETGTITAIELLFFGLLVGAMPRQGKTFTARAAAAAAILDPTCRVIVADGKGGKDWAATALLAEAYVRGVTEPAVRRLTRVLENLVAEMEEAYDALFELPDEVCPEGKLTPEITRDHKIYPVVLIIDELQRYLEDEGKEEEDDKLTYGKRIEKALITLAKVGPAAGLIPILASQKPTGDAVPSALRDAIPQRIAHLCATYQMSDSVLGTGSSASGWNAKDLAPAFKGMGIHADETGLRFMRSLLIKLPGFRAICERGRALRITAGTLAGEAAGQAGRAARVGGILADLIAVFEDRKNPERLATAELLDGLAALDPSTWAPAALGVGEEDQAAYARTGGTALRKALDEALAETDRTLTVRSWTSGGRANGYYLADLRKAAGMA
;
A
#
# COMPACT_ATOMS: atom_id res chain seq x y z
N MET A 1 1.29 -53.43 -51.44
CA MET A 1 0.69 -52.11 -51.63
C MET A 1 0.31 -51.60 -50.24
N SER A 2 1.20 -50.90 -49.62
CA SER A 2 1.04 -50.27 -48.32
C SER A 2 1.20 -48.74 -48.49
N THR A 3 0.20 -48.05 -48.20
CA THR A 3 0.24 -46.58 -48.12
C THR A 3 0.31 -46.17 -46.60
N THR A 4 1.46 -45.76 -46.20
CA THR A 4 1.69 -45.07 -44.93
C THR A 4 1.23 -43.64 -45.09
N SER A 5 0.18 -43.29 -44.35
CA SER A 5 -0.28 -41.93 -44.12
C SER A 5 0.54 -41.35 -42.96
N THR A 6 1.34 -40.36 -43.23
CA THR A 6 2.01 -39.52 -42.26
C THR A 6 1.02 -38.42 -41.83
N GLU A 7 0.45 -38.57 -40.65
CA GLU A 7 -0.22 -37.49 -39.97
C GLU A 7 0.82 -36.45 -39.49
N HIS A 8 0.85 -35.31 -40.15
CA HIS A 8 1.46 -34.10 -39.61
C HIS A 8 0.45 -33.49 -38.63
N GLY A 9 0.66 -33.69 -37.34
CA GLY A 9 -0.04 -32.92 -36.31
C GLY A 9 0.32 -31.46 -36.42
N GLU A 10 -0.64 -30.65 -36.80
CA GLU A 10 -0.54 -29.20 -36.67
C GLU A 10 -0.42 -28.88 -35.18
N ARG A 11 0.73 -28.31 -34.77
CA ARG A 11 0.90 -27.76 -33.41
C ARG A 11 0.16 -26.45 -33.34
N GLU A 12 -0.83 -26.36 -32.47
CA GLU A 12 -1.49 -25.10 -32.14
C GLU A 12 -0.48 -24.15 -31.43
N ALA A 13 -0.28 -23.00 -32.01
CA ALA A 13 0.53 -21.95 -31.42
C ALA A 13 -0.34 -21.15 -30.45
N GLU A 14 0.16 -20.93 -29.23
CA GLU A 14 -0.52 -20.16 -28.20
C GLU A 14 -0.23 -18.66 -28.40
N PHE A 15 -1.27 -17.86 -28.51
CA PHE A 15 -1.18 -16.41 -28.65
C PHE A 15 -1.36 -15.76 -27.29
N ILE A 16 -0.39 -14.93 -26.89
CA ILE A 16 -0.47 -14.15 -25.65
C ILE A 16 -0.89 -12.72 -26.00
N ASP A 17 -2.03 -12.29 -25.47
CA ASP A 17 -2.52 -10.92 -25.59
C ASP A 17 -1.88 -10.03 -24.50
N LEU A 18 -0.93 -9.20 -24.89
CA LEU A 18 -0.21 -8.29 -23.99
C LEU A 18 -1.09 -7.17 -23.43
N ALA A 19 -2.27 -6.92 -24.02
CA ALA A 19 -3.19 -5.89 -23.54
C ALA A 19 -3.95 -6.30 -22.27
N ALA A 20 -3.94 -7.59 -21.92
CA ALA A 20 -4.59 -8.10 -20.72
C ALA A 20 -3.77 -7.91 -19.42
N TYR A 21 -2.48 -7.58 -19.53
CA TYR A 21 -1.59 -7.41 -18.38
C TYR A 21 -1.46 -5.95 -18.01
N GLN A 22 -2.00 -5.59 -16.85
CA GLN A 22 -1.99 -4.21 -16.32
C GLN A 22 -0.83 -3.91 -15.36
N ASP A 23 -0.05 -4.92 -14.98
CA ASP A 23 1.07 -4.76 -14.05
C ASP A 23 2.34 -4.29 -14.80
N PRO A 24 2.93 -3.14 -14.44
CA PRO A 24 4.11 -2.59 -15.10
C PRO A 24 5.33 -3.52 -15.08
N ASP A 25 5.57 -4.24 -13.99
CA ASP A 25 6.73 -5.16 -13.89
C ASP A 25 6.56 -6.40 -14.79
N THR A 26 5.33 -6.83 -14.99
CA THR A 26 5.01 -7.93 -15.92
C THR A 26 5.10 -7.46 -17.36
N LEU A 27 4.68 -6.22 -17.67
CA LEU A 27 4.85 -5.61 -18.98
C LEU A 27 6.32 -5.41 -19.34
N ASP A 28 7.16 -4.94 -18.42
CA ASP A 28 8.60 -4.78 -18.61
C ASP A 28 9.29 -6.15 -18.85
N ARG A 29 8.89 -7.21 -18.13
CA ARG A 29 9.37 -8.58 -18.38
C ARG A 29 8.94 -9.12 -19.74
N LEU A 30 7.69 -8.88 -20.12
CA LEU A 30 7.17 -9.29 -21.42
C LEU A 30 7.81 -8.49 -22.57
N GLU A 31 8.09 -7.21 -22.37
CA GLU A 31 8.87 -6.41 -23.33
C GLU A 31 10.33 -6.88 -23.46
N LEU A 32 10.96 -7.28 -22.34
CA LEU A 32 12.30 -7.89 -22.37
C LEU A 32 12.32 -9.23 -23.09
N LEU A 33 11.31 -10.08 -22.86
CA LEU A 33 11.13 -11.33 -23.57
C LEU A 33 10.83 -11.11 -25.06
N ALA A 34 10.03 -10.11 -25.40
CA ALA A 34 9.75 -9.72 -26.78
C ALA A 34 10.97 -9.10 -27.47
N ARG A 35 11.89 -8.44 -26.75
CA ARG A 35 13.20 -8.00 -27.25
C ARG A 35 14.14 -9.17 -27.49
N ALA A 36 14.25 -10.08 -26.52
CA ALA A 36 15.06 -11.29 -26.66
C ALA A 36 14.56 -12.17 -27.80
N ALA A 37 13.25 -12.32 -27.99
CA ALA A 37 12.64 -13.01 -29.11
C ALA A 37 12.92 -12.32 -30.47
N ARG A 38 12.97 -10.97 -30.52
CA ARG A 38 13.35 -10.22 -31.74
C ARG A 38 14.83 -10.40 -32.10
N ASP A 39 15.69 -10.44 -31.11
CA ASP A 39 17.14 -10.65 -31.33
C ASP A 39 17.41 -12.11 -31.75
N THR A 40 16.67 -13.06 -31.24
CA THR A 40 16.74 -14.47 -31.63
C THR A 40 16.13 -14.70 -33.02
N ALA A 41 15.05 -14.00 -33.39
CA ALA A 41 14.45 -14.06 -34.72
C ALA A 41 15.31 -13.45 -35.85
N ARG A 42 16.31 -12.63 -35.51
CA ARG A 42 17.32 -12.13 -36.48
C ARG A 42 18.39 -13.15 -36.84
N THR A 43 18.50 -14.22 -36.07
CA THR A 43 19.51 -15.26 -36.23
C THR A 43 18.95 -16.61 -36.76
N THR A 44 17.60 -16.76 -36.86
CA THR A 44 16.96 -18.01 -37.38
C THR A 44 15.87 -17.70 -38.40
N PRO A 45 15.79 -18.42 -39.55
CA PRO A 45 14.88 -18.04 -40.63
C PRO A 45 13.44 -18.57 -40.50
N ALA A 46 12.90 -18.80 -39.32
CA ALA A 46 11.53 -19.28 -39.16
C ALA A 46 10.87 -18.78 -37.87
N GLY A 47 10.35 -17.56 -37.90
CA GLY A 47 9.44 -17.03 -36.90
C GLY A 47 8.86 -15.71 -37.38
N ILE A 48 7.54 -15.63 -37.56
CA ILE A 48 6.85 -14.40 -37.98
C ILE A 48 6.29 -13.72 -36.72
N ALA A 49 6.82 -12.56 -36.36
CA ALA A 49 6.22 -11.70 -35.38
C ALA A 49 5.37 -10.65 -36.11
N ASP A 50 4.07 -10.62 -35.86
CA ASP A 50 3.19 -9.57 -36.33
C ASP A 50 3.09 -8.48 -35.26
N LEU A 51 3.83 -7.40 -35.46
CA LEU A 51 3.91 -6.26 -34.54
C LEU A 51 2.73 -5.28 -34.67
N SER A 52 1.82 -5.50 -35.62
CA SER A 52 0.67 -4.60 -35.82
C SER A 52 -0.49 -4.89 -34.85
N THR A 53 -0.55 -6.10 -34.29
CA THR A 53 -1.63 -6.57 -33.40
C THR A 53 -1.20 -6.73 -31.94
N GLY A 54 0.07 -6.53 -31.60
CA GLY A 54 0.59 -6.72 -30.23
C GLY A 54 0.65 -8.17 -29.76
N THR A 55 0.61 -9.15 -30.69
CA THR A 55 0.67 -10.59 -30.39
C THR A 55 2.01 -11.20 -30.78
N VAL A 56 2.52 -12.12 -29.96
CA VAL A 56 3.79 -12.85 -30.20
C VAL A 56 3.50 -14.36 -30.27
N ARG A 57 4.00 -15.02 -31.29
CA ARG A 57 3.91 -16.46 -31.43
C ARG A 57 5.17 -17.12 -30.87
N LEU A 58 5.01 -18.03 -29.92
CA LEU A 58 6.09 -18.82 -29.33
C LEU A 58 5.93 -20.28 -29.72
N ASP A 59 6.89 -20.81 -30.48
CA ASP A 59 6.95 -22.25 -30.78
C ASP A 59 7.58 -22.99 -29.59
N LYS A 60 6.83 -23.94 -29.05
CA LYS A 60 7.25 -24.80 -27.93
C LYS A 60 8.16 -25.95 -28.39
N GLU A 61 9.39 -25.68 -28.75
CA GLU A 61 10.44 -26.73 -28.71
C GLU A 61 11.83 -26.13 -28.74
N GLU A 62 12.69 -26.72 -27.92
CA GLU A 62 14.09 -26.40 -27.59
C GLU A 62 14.26 -25.32 -26.53
N GLY A 63 14.37 -25.83 -25.30
CA GLY A 63 14.90 -25.04 -24.18
C GLY A 63 16.34 -24.58 -24.46
N PRO A 64 16.78 -23.45 -23.91
CA PRO A 64 18.15 -22.98 -24.11
C PRO A 64 19.14 -24.01 -23.57
N ALA A 65 20.17 -24.29 -24.38
CA ALA A 65 21.29 -25.10 -23.96
C ALA A 65 21.96 -24.48 -22.70
N PRO A 66 22.56 -25.33 -21.83
CA PRO A 66 23.22 -24.83 -20.62
C PRO A 66 24.35 -23.84 -20.95
N LEU A 67 24.40 -22.76 -20.20
CA LEU A 67 25.32 -21.62 -20.37
C LEU A 67 26.81 -21.90 -20.06
N ASP A 68 27.21 -23.16 -19.89
CA ASP A 68 28.55 -23.52 -19.44
C ASP A 68 29.57 -23.83 -20.56
N GLN A 69 29.25 -23.50 -21.83
CA GLN A 69 30.19 -23.66 -22.94
C GLN A 69 30.17 -22.46 -23.88
N LEU A 70 30.73 -21.33 -23.44
CA LEU A 70 31.19 -20.30 -24.35
C LEU A 70 32.66 -19.98 -23.97
N ASP A 71 33.57 -20.64 -24.69
CA ASP A 71 34.97 -20.33 -24.62
C ASP A 71 35.26 -18.90 -25.13
N ASP A 72 36.12 -18.20 -24.39
CA ASP A 72 36.78 -16.95 -24.75
C ASP A 72 37.57 -17.14 -26.08
N GLU A 73 37.06 -16.63 -27.16
CA GLU A 73 37.82 -16.10 -28.31
C GLU A 73 36.87 -15.78 -29.47
N ALA A 74 36.36 -14.57 -29.51
CA ALA A 74 35.85 -14.00 -30.75
C ALA A 74 36.36 -12.57 -30.90
N GLY A 75 37.41 -12.47 -31.70
CA GLY A 75 37.97 -11.20 -32.14
C GLY A 75 36.97 -10.32 -32.85
N VAL A 76 37.08 -9.06 -32.62
CA VAL A 76 36.42 -7.97 -33.33
C VAL A 76 36.68 -8.09 -34.84
N LEU A 77 35.67 -8.53 -35.59
CA LEU A 77 35.66 -8.37 -37.04
C LEU A 77 34.81 -7.12 -37.36
N GLU A 78 35.54 -6.05 -37.63
CA GLU A 78 35.02 -4.86 -38.25
C GLU A 78 34.71 -5.16 -39.73
N VAL A 79 33.45 -5.44 -40.04
CA VAL A 79 32.99 -5.52 -41.42
C VAL A 79 32.53 -4.13 -41.86
N LEU A 80 33.41 -3.44 -42.53
CA LEU A 80 33.07 -2.25 -43.31
C LEU A 80 32.32 -2.72 -44.57
N ASP A 81 31.01 -2.54 -44.59
CA ASP A 81 30.19 -2.69 -45.77
C ASP A 81 30.09 -1.33 -46.48
N GLU A 82 30.89 -1.18 -47.56
CA GLU A 82 30.86 -0.06 -48.50
C GLU A 82 29.60 -0.13 -49.37
N ARG A 83 28.47 0.34 -48.87
CA ARG A 83 27.33 0.81 -49.67
C ARG A 83 26.63 1.96 -49.01
N ASP A 84 27.26 3.10 -48.97
CA ASP A 84 26.67 4.35 -48.53
C ASP A 84 25.68 4.93 -49.55
N GLY A 85 24.43 4.52 -49.44
CA GLY A 85 23.32 5.36 -49.81
C GLY A 85 23.02 6.32 -48.68
N TRP A 86 22.87 7.59 -48.98
CA TRP A 86 22.50 8.65 -48.02
C TRP A 86 21.27 8.28 -47.22
N ASN A 87 21.46 7.87 -45.98
CA ASN A 87 20.39 7.44 -45.10
C ASN A 87 20.04 8.59 -44.15
N LEU A 88 19.01 9.36 -44.52
CA LEU A 88 18.45 10.46 -43.70
C LEU A 88 18.12 10.08 -42.26
N ARG A 89 18.01 8.78 -41.93
CA ARG A 89 17.82 8.28 -40.57
C ARG A 89 19.01 8.53 -39.63
N ARG A 90 20.23 8.74 -40.15
CA ARG A 90 21.39 9.06 -39.28
C ARG A 90 21.42 10.54 -38.82
N LEU A 91 20.62 11.41 -39.42
CA LEU A 91 20.52 12.82 -39.03
C LEU A 91 19.41 13.11 -37.99
N VAL A 92 18.54 12.12 -37.71
CA VAL A 92 17.49 12.27 -36.72
C VAL A 92 17.91 11.48 -35.46
N PRO A 93 18.14 12.14 -34.34
CA PRO A 93 18.45 11.43 -33.09
C PRO A 93 17.41 10.34 -32.81
N GLU A 94 17.85 9.18 -32.35
CA GLU A 94 16.95 8.06 -31.95
C GLU A 94 15.84 8.49 -30.98
N SER A 95 16.11 9.50 -30.17
CA SER A 95 15.14 10.15 -29.29
C SER A 95 13.93 10.79 -30.00
N LEU A 96 13.99 10.95 -31.34
CA LEU A 96 12.88 11.51 -32.15
C LEU A 96 12.11 10.43 -32.92
N THR A 97 12.61 9.20 -32.95
CA THR A 97 11.99 8.08 -33.68
C THR A 97 11.31 7.06 -32.77
N ASP A 98 11.58 7.10 -31.46
CA ASP A 98 10.96 6.20 -30.50
C ASP A 98 9.61 6.77 -30.00
N MET A 99 8.52 6.04 -30.31
CA MET A 99 7.15 6.40 -29.89
C MET A 99 6.97 6.42 -28.37
N GLY A 100 7.76 5.66 -27.62
CA GLY A 100 7.78 5.67 -26.16
C GLY A 100 8.28 7.01 -25.61
N VAL A 101 9.43 7.45 -26.13
CA VAL A 101 10.03 8.77 -25.80
C VAL A 101 9.10 9.92 -26.20
N TRP A 102 8.40 9.78 -27.31
CA TRP A 102 7.41 10.79 -27.76
C TRP A 102 6.19 10.87 -26.84
N ARG A 103 5.65 9.74 -26.38
CA ARG A 103 4.53 9.72 -25.41
C ARG A 103 4.92 10.37 -24.10
N GLN A 104 6.12 10.08 -23.62
CA GLN A 104 6.65 10.62 -22.38
C GLN A 104 6.93 12.11 -22.46
N ARG A 105 7.61 12.58 -23.53
CA ARG A 105 7.80 14.03 -23.80
C ARG A 105 6.47 14.77 -23.97
N ARG A 106 5.47 14.14 -24.60
CA ARG A 106 4.14 14.74 -24.72
C ARG A 106 3.46 14.92 -23.35
N ALA A 107 3.61 13.97 -22.43
CA ALA A 107 3.10 14.09 -21.07
C ALA A 107 3.82 15.20 -20.29
N GLU A 108 5.13 15.31 -20.42
CA GLU A 108 5.93 16.40 -19.82
C GLU A 108 5.51 17.76 -20.39
N TRP A 109 5.34 17.87 -21.69
CA TRP A 109 4.86 19.09 -22.37
C TRP A 109 3.45 19.48 -21.91
N LEU A 110 2.55 18.53 -21.81
CA LEU A 110 1.17 18.77 -21.33
C LEU A 110 1.17 19.23 -19.87
N ASN A 111 1.98 18.63 -19.02
CA ASN A 111 2.10 19.02 -17.61
C ASN A 111 2.75 20.40 -17.48
N ALA A 112 3.84 20.67 -18.21
CA ALA A 112 4.48 21.98 -18.23
C ALA A 112 3.53 23.06 -18.76
N THR A 113 2.81 22.79 -19.85
CA THR A 113 1.82 23.74 -20.40
C THR A 113 0.64 23.97 -19.45
N ALA A 114 0.12 22.95 -18.80
CA ALA A 114 -0.93 23.10 -17.81
C ALA A 114 -0.46 23.91 -16.59
N PHE A 115 0.75 23.63 -16.09
CA PHE A 115 1.36 24.38 -15.00
C PHE A 115 1.49 25.87 -15.34
N HIS A 116 2.05 26.20 -16.51
CA HIS A 116 2.22 27.59 -16.94
C HIS A 116 0.87 28.24 -17.29
N ALA A 117 -0.09 27.49 -17.84
CA ALA A 117 -1.43 27.99 -18.13
C ALA A 117 -2.17 28.42 -16.87
N LEU A 118 -2.12 27.59 -15.82
CA LEU A 118 -2.74 27.91 -14.52
C LEU A 118 -2.10 29.11 -13.83
N ARG A 119 -0.81 29.35 -14.05
CA ARG A 119 -0.05 30.49 -13.47
C ARG A 119 0.06 31.69 -14.39
N SER A 120 -0.47 31.63 -15.60
CA SER A 120 -0.44 32.74 -16.55
C SER A 120 -0.99 34.06 -15.97
N PRO A 121 -2.03 34.10 -15.13
CA PRO A 121 -2.48 35.36 -14.50
C PRO A 121 -1.40 35.97 -13.59
N VAL A 122 -0.66 35.13 -12.85
CA VAL A 122 0.43 35.58 -11.96
C VAL A 122 1.60 36.13 -12.78
N TYR A 123 1.95 35.48 -13.87
CA TYR A 123 3.00 35.95 -14.78
C TYR A 123 2.63 37.27 -15.45
N LEU A 124 1.39 37.39 -15.92
CA LEU A 124 0.87 38.64 -16.47
C LEU A 124 0.88 39.76 -15.43
N TRP A 125 0.49 39.49 -14.19
CA TRP A 125 0.55 40.46 -13.11
C TRP A 125 1.98 40.89 -12.79
N ARG A 126 2.93 39.97 -12.74
CA ARG A 126 4.37 40.28 -12.55
C ARG A 126 4.92 41.08 -13.69
N ALA A 127 4.63 40.68 -14.93
CA ALA A 127 5.07 41.43 -16.12
C ALA A 127 4.48 42.85 -16.11
N ALA A 128 3.22 43.02 -15.76
CA ALA A 128 2.58 44.32 -15.63
C ALA A 128 3.22 45.18 -14.53
N ASN A 129 3.59 44.61 -13.37
CA ASN A 129 4.29 45.34 -12.32
C ASN A 129 5.70 45.81 -12.76
N VAL A 130 6.44 44.95 -13.46
CA VAL A 130 7.75 45.32 -14.01
C VAL A 130 7.60 46.40 -15.06
N ALA A 131 6.63 46.30 -15.96
CA ALA A 131 6.34 47.34 -16.98
C ALA A 131 5.87 48.65 -16.30
N ALA A 132 5.08 48.59 -15.22
CA ALA A 132 4.70 49.77 -14.44
C ALA A 132 5.92 50.46 -13.78
N LEU A 133 6.86 49.67 -13.25
CA LEU A 133 8.14 50.22 -12.78
C LEU A 133 8.93 50.86 -13.92
N GLY A 134 8.99 50.23 -15.08
CA GLY A 134 9.61 50.76 -16.28
C GLY A 134 8.94 52.05 -16.76
N ALA A 135 7.62 52.12 -16.73
CA ALA A 135 6.87 53.36 -17.02
C ALA A 135 7.25 54.49 -16.06
N ARG A 136 7.33 54.18 -14.76
CA ARG A 136 7.74 55.14 -13.72
C ARG A 136 9.18 55.63 -13.96
N VAL A 137 10.11 54.76 -14.32
CA VAL A 137 11.48 55.08 -14.63
C VAL A 137 11.56 55.89 -15.94
N GLY A 138 10.86 55.42 -16.98
CA GLY A 138 10.81 56.11 -18.29
C GLY A 138 10.21 57.51 -18.18
N THR A 139 9.12 57.68 -17.43
CA THR A 139 8.51 59.01 -17.19
C THR A 139 9.44 59.91 -16.40
N ARG A 140 10.11 59.40 -15.38
CA ARG A 140 11.10 60.16 -14.60
C ARG A 140 12.27 60.62 -15.48
N ASP A 141 12.79 59.74 -16.30
CA ASP A 141 13.94 60.02 -17.17
C ASP A 141 13.54 60.94 -18.31
N ALA A 142 12.37 60.74 -18.94
CA ALA A 142 11.80 61.68 -19.89
C ALA A 142 11.56 63.08 -19.29
N TRP A 143 11.02 63.12 -18.07
CA TRP A 143 10.85 64.38 -17.33
C TRP A 143 12.18 65.04 -17.04
N SER A 144 13.18 64.26 -16.59
CA SER A 144 14.53 64.74 -16.37
C SER A 144 15.15 65.32 -17.63
N TYR A 145 14.98 64.65 -18.78
CA TYR A 145 15.46 65.12 -20.08
C TYR A 145 14.76 66.42 -20.54
N LEU A 146 13.42 66.43 -20.53
CA LEU A 146 12.64 67.59 -21.02
C LEU A 146 12.82 68.83 -20.16
N PHE A 147 13.07 68.67 -18.86
CA PHE A 147 13.23 69.76 -17.93
C PHE A 147 14.67 70.03 -17.50
N ALA A 148 15.64 69.33 -18.14
CA ALA A 148 17.07 69.43 -17.87
C ALA A 148 17.38 69.47 -16.35
N THR A 149 16.86 68.47 -15.57
CA THR A 149 16.95 68.48 -14.12
C THR A 149 18.35 68.27 -13.56
N GLU A 150 19.27 67.73 -14.40
CA GLU A 150 20.68 67.60 -14.11
C GLU A 150 21.35 68.95 -13.74
N TYR A 151 20.96 70.04 -14.39
CA TYR A 151 21.43 71.40 -14.04
C TYR A 151 20.95 71.85 -12.65
N GLY A 152 19.81 71.39 -12.21
CA GLY A 152 19.32 71.64 -10.85
C GLY A 152 20.16 70.93 -9.80
N GLN A 153 20.55 69.69 -10.05
CA GLN A 153 21.40 68.90 -9.14
C GLN A 153 22.83 69.46 -9.08
N ILE A 154 23.36 69.95 -10.20
CA ILE A 154 24.63 70.65 -10.24
C ILE A 154 24.55 71.96 -9.47
N ALA A 155 23.48 72.75 -9.62
CA ALA A 155 23.26 73.98 -8.91
C ALA A 155 23.17 73.77 -7.38
N ASP A 156 22.50 72.66 -6.91
CA ASP A 156 22.43 72.28 -5.52
C ASP A 156 23.77 71.81 -4.95
N LYS A 157 24.59 71.10 -5.74
CA LYS A 157 25.98 70.74 -5.36
C LYS A 157 26.83 72.02 -5.21
N VAL A 158 26.77 72.95 -6.19
CA VAL A 158 27.47 74.20 -6.16
C VAL A 158 27.05 75.07 -4.99
N ARG A 159 25.77 75.06 -4.62
CA ARG A 159 25.25 75.75 -3.45
C ARG A 159 25.84 75.25 -2.14
N ARG A 160 26.10 73.96 -2.06
CA ARG A 160 26.75 73.35 -0.89
C ARG A 160 28.24 73.69 -0.79
N THR A 161 28.87 73.99 -1.90
CA THR A 161 30.29 74.38 -1.93
C THR A 161 30.57 75.89 -1.80
N LYS A 162 29.57 76.68 -1.34
CA LYS A 162 29.65 78.15 -1.05
C LYS A 162 30.08 78.98 -2.28
N ALA A 163 29.81 78.53 -3.49
CA ALA A 163 30.05 79.33 -4.71
C ALA A 163 29.09 80.53 -4.77
N GLY A 164 29.55 81.62 -5.44
CA GLY A 164 28.82 82.88 -5.50
C GLY A 164 27.43 82.82 -6.16
N PRO A 165 26.51 83.72 -5.80
CA PRO A 165 25.13 83.70 -6.28
C PRO A 165 25.01 83.84 -7.82
N GLU A 166 25.97 84.50 -8.49
CA GLU A 166 26.00 84.68 -9.94
C GLU A 166 26.10 83.34 -10.67
N HIS A 167 26.94 82.43 -10.21
CA HIS A 167 27.12 81.14 -10.81
C HIS A 167 25.89 80.23 -10.78
N ILE A 168 25.08 80.38 -9.74
CA ILE A 168 23.82 79.71 -9.59
C ILE A 168 22.76 80.26 -10.56
N ALA A 169 22.80 81.60 -10.80
CA ALA A 169 21.89 82.24 -11.75
C ALA A 169 22.18 81.81 -13.18
N ASP A 170 23.43 81.69 -13.56
CA ASP A 170 23.88 81.21 -14.89
C ASP A 170 23.46 79.76 -15.14
N LEU A 171 23.64 78.87 -14.17
CA LEU A 171 23.19 77.48 -14.27
C LEU A 171 21.68 77.37 -14.42
N ARG A 172 20.90 78.27 -13.82
CA ARG A 172 19.43 78.31 -13.99
C ARG A 172 19.06 78.87 -15.39
N ALA A 173 19.79 79.80 -15.87
CA ALA A 173 19.59 80.33 -17.26
C ALA A 173 19.89 79.26 -18.29
N ASP A 174 21.01 78.54 -18.12
CA ASP A 174 21.40 77.42 -19.01
C ASP A 174 20.36 76.28 -18.95
N ARG A 175 19.88 75.93 -17.79
CA ARG A 175 18.76 74.95 -17.64
C ARG A 175 17.54 75.37 -18.45
N ARG A 176 17.15 76.65 -18.40
CA ARG A 176 16.00 77.17 -19.18
C ARG A 176 16.22 77.13 -20.67
N LYS A 177 17.41 77.41 -21.11
CA LYS A 177 17.82 77.39 -22.53
C LYS A 177 17.81 75.93 -23.05
N GLU A 178 18.44 75.03 -22.34
CA GLU A 178 18.55 73.63 -22.68
C GLU A 178 17.17 72.95 -22.66
N SER A 179 16.39 73.16 -21.62
CA SER A 179 15.04 72.61 -21.52
C SER A 179 14.12 73.10 -22.66
N ARG A 180 14.25 74.39 -23.11
CA ARG A 180 13.51 74.89 -24.27
C ARG A 180 14.00 74.28 -25.60
N GLY A 181 15.33 74.10 -25.74
CA GLY A 181 15.89 73.39 -26.88
C GLY A 181 15.38 72.00 -27.05
N ARG A 182 15.49 71.17 -25.97
CA ARG A 182 15.05 69.76 -25.96
C ARG A 182 13.54 69.57 -26.18
N ARG A 183 12.70 70.52 -25.73
CA ARG A 183 11.27 70.50 -26.01
C ARG A 183 10.88 70.86 -27.44
N ARG A 184 11.76 71.54 -28.18
CA ARG A 184 11.57 71.95 -29.58
C ARG A 184 12.21 70.99 -30.59
N GLU A 185 12.83 69.91 -30.08
CA GLU A 185 13.39 68.92 -31.00
C GLU A 185 12.26 68.21 -31.76
N PRO A 186 12.40 68.03 -33.07
CA PRO A 186 11.36 67.40 -33.89
C PRO A 186 10.94 66.04 -33.38
N LEU A 187 11.89 65.24 -32.89
CA LEU A 187 11.62 63.89 -32.37
C LEU A 187 10.65 63.88 -31.14
N THR A 188 10.75 64.90 -30.25
CA THR A 188 9.87 65.07 -29.11
C THR A 188 8.47 65.48 -29.51
N ILE A 189 8.34 66.33 -30.53
CA ILE A 189 7.06 66.77 -31.06
C ILE A 189 6.37 65.58 -31.78
N TYR A 190 7.09 64.83 -32.58
CA TYR A 190 6.57 63.66 -33.31
C TYR A 190 6.17 62.54 -32.38
N SER A 191 6.91 62.27 -31.29
CA SER A 191 6.54 61.24 -30.33
C SER A 191 5.29 61.61 -29.52
N LEU A 192 5.15 62.85 -29.09
CA LEU A 192 3.96 63.34 -28.35
C LEU A 192 2.72 63.39 -29.24
N THR A 193 2.83 63.89 -30.47
CA THR A 193 1.71 63.91 -31.43
C THR A 193 1.34 62.51 -31.90
N GLY A 194 2.30 61.65 -32.16
CA GLY A 194 2.08 60.26 -32.54
C GLY A 194 1.35 59.47 -31.45
N CYS A 195 1.76 59.57 -30.20
CA CYS A 195 1.06 58.96 -29.07
C CYS A 195 -0.35 59.47 -28.89
N SER A 196 -0.57 60.80 -29.04
CA SER A 196 -1.91 61.42 -28.89
C SER A 196 -2.89 61.00 -29.99
N THR A 197 -2.44 61.02 -31.26
CA THR A 197 -3.23 60.55 -32.40
C THR A 197 -3.54 59.10 -32.36
N TYR A 198 -2.58 58.28 -31.91
CA TYR A 198 -2.78 56.85 -31.75
C TYR A 198 -3.77 56.51 -30.65
N THR A 199 -3.69 57.17 -29.48
CA THR A 199 -4.63 57.01 -28.39
C THR A 199 -6.06 57.46 -28.82
N GLY A 200 -6.16 58.56 -29.54
CA GLY A 200 -7.43 59.04 -30.12
C GLY A 200 -8.07 58.06 -31.12
N ALA A 201 -7.26 57.48 -31.99
CA ALA A 201 -7.70 56.47 -32.94
C ALA A 201 -8.19 55.17 -32.24
N LEU A 202 -7.52 54.74 -31.17
CA LEU A 202 -7.96 53.61 -30.36
C LEU A 202 -9.34 53.83 -29.73
N LEU A 203 -9.55 55.00 -29.17
CA LEU A 203 -10.85 55.37 -28.57
C LEU A 203 -11.98 55.47 -29.61
N ALA A 204 -11.66 55.83 -30.84
CA ALA A 204 -12.61 55.99 -31.94
C ALA A 204 -13.04 54.66 -32.61
N LEU A 205 -12.17 53.61 -32.55
CA LEU A 205 -12.41 52.34 -33.26
C LEU A 205 -13.31 51.35 -32.51
N GLY A 206 -13.72 51.66 -31.27
CA GLY A 206 -14.65 50.84 -30.46
C GLY A 206 -14.05 49.56 -29.92
N GLU A 207 -14.77 48.87 -29.05
CA GLU A 207 -14.27 47.82 -28.17
C GLU A 207 -13.74 46.55 -28.86
N THR A 208 -14.28 46.15 -30.00
CA THR A 208 -13.95 44.87 -30.63
C THR A 208 -12.76 44.89 -31.58
N TRP A 209 -12.62 45.90 -32.43
CA TRP A 209 -11.54 45.98 -33.40
C TRP A 209 -10.36 46.84 -32.92
N GLY A 210 -10.60 47.74 -31.97
CA GLY A 210 -9.59 48.63 -31.45
C GLY A 210 -8.43 47.90 -30.80
N TRP A 211 -8.71 46.83 -30.02
CA TRP A 211 -7.66 46.03 -29.36
C TRP A 211 -6.82 45.22 -30.34
N VAL A 212 -7.39 44.70 -31.43
CA VAL A 212 -6.65 43.95 -32.45
C VAL A 212 -5.70 44.86 -33.19
N MET A 213 -6.14 46.07 -33.55
CA MET A 213 -5.30 47.06 -34.23
C MET A 213 -4.27 47.73 -33.31
N ALA A 214 -4.54 47.74 -32.01
CA ALA A 214 -3.62 48.28 -31.00
C ALA A 214 -2.47 47.32 -30.68
N SER A 215 -2.66 46.03 -30.81
CA SER A 215 -1.67 45.01 -30.39
C SER A 215 -0.30 45.15 -31.01
N PRO A 216 -0.12 45.48 -32.33
CA PRO A 216 1.20 45.64 -32.93
C PRO A 216 2.03 46.77 -32.36
N VAL A 217 1.38 47.76 -31.70
CA VAL A 217 2.09 48.90 -31.08
C VAL A 217 2.16 48.74 -29.55
N LEU A 218 1.12 48.25 -28.95
CA LEU A 218 1.08 48.03 -27.49
C LEU A 218 2.08 46.97 -27.04
N LEU A 219 2.28 45.91 -27.81
CA LEU A 219 3.23 44.84 -27.46
C LEU A 219 4.68 45.34 -27.47
N PRO A 220 5.20 46.06 -28.49
CA PRO A 220 6.52 46.66 -28.44
C PRO A 220 6.69 47.70 -27.33
N VAL A 221 5.69 48.56 -27.10
CA VAL A 221 5.71 49.52 -26.01
C VAL A 221 5.80 48.84 -24.67
N PHE A 222 4.98 47.80 -24.46
CA PHE A 222 5.03 46.98 -23.25
C PHE A 222 6.41 46.31 -23.11
N GLY A 223 6.97 45.77 -24.20
CA GLY A 223 8.30 45.18 -24.22
C GLY A 223 9.39 46.15 -23.80
N VAL A 224 9.34 47.41 -24.29
CA VAL A 224 10.30 48.46 -23.91
C VAL A 224 10.13 48.82 -22.43
N LEU A 225 8.91 49.03 -21.99
CA LEU A 225 8.62 49.35 -20.56
C LEU A 225 9.09 48.21 -19.65
N TYR A 226 8.83 46.98 -20.05
CA TYR A 226 9.30 45.81 -19.34
C TYR A 226 10.83 45.75 -19.27
N ALA A 227 11.53 46.01 -20.37
CA ALA A 227 12.99 46.03 -20.44
C ALA A 227 13.59 47.08 -19.51
N LEU A 228 13.00 48.31 -19.48
CA LEU A 228 13.40 49.37 -18.58
C LEU A 228 13.15 49.00 -17.10
N GLY A 229 12.04 48.44 -16.80
CA GLY A 229 11.71 47.98 -15.45
C GLY A 229 12.64 46.87 -14.95
N ARG A 230 12.93 45.89 -15.83
CA ARG A 230 13.86 44.79 -15.55
C ARG A 230 15.30 45.35 -15.31
N ARG A 231 15.74 46.28 -16.13
CA ARG A 231 17.06 46.92 -15.97
C ARG A 231 17.17 47.63 -14.61
N GLU A 232 16.11 48.30 -14.16
CA GLU A 232 16.11 49.00 -12.88
C GLU A 232 16.05 48.00 -11.70
N LEU A 233 15.34 46.88 -11.82
CA LEU A 233 15.32 45.83 -10.82
C LEU A 233 16.68 45.18 -10.62
N ILE A 234 17.36 44.81 -11.72
CA ILE A 234 18.74 44.28 -11.71
C ILE A 234 19.71 45.28 -11.09
N ARG A 235 19.52 46.55 -11.35
CA ARG A 235 20.36 47.62 -10.78
C ARG A 235 20.18 47.79 -9.27
N ARG A 236 18.97 47.50 -8.77
CA ARG A 236 18.67 47.58 -7.33
C ARG A 236 19.09 46.36 -6.55
N GLN A 237 19.08 45.20 -7.18
CA GLN A 237 19.47 43.92 -6.64
C GLN A 237 20.46 43.23 -7.56
N PRO A 238 21.77 43.59 -7.51
CA PRO A 238 22.76 43.02 -8.43
C PRO A 238 22.96 41.51 -8.24
N ASP A 239 22.62 40.95 -7.07
CA ASP A 239 22.71 39.51 -6.76
C ASP A 239 21.38 38.76 -6.94
N GLY A 240 20.31 39.45 -7.37
CA GLY A 240 18.96 38.87 -7.54
C GLY A 240 18.72 38.41 -8.97
N THR A 241 18.55 37.13 -9.18
CA THR A 241 18.00 36.56 -10.41
C THR A 241 16.50 36.89 -10.48
N PHE A 242 16.12 37.91 -11.28
CA PHE A 242 14.72 38.18 -11.56
C PHE A 242 14.23 37.23 -12.66
N ALA A 243 13.36 36.25 -12.30
CA ALA A 243 12.67 35.42 -13.26
C ALA A 243 11.22 35.90 -13.44
N LEU A 244 10.79 36.17 -14.66
CA LEU A 244 9.41 36.52 -15.02
C LEU A 244 8.48 35.31 -14.82
N MET A 245 8.93 34.19 -15.31
CA MET A 245 8.33 32.90 -15.05
C MET A 245 9.02 32.34 -13.81
N ASP A 246 8.24 31.86 -12.88
CA ASP A 246 8.78 30.89 -11.96
C ASP A 246 9.36 29.82 -12.88
N ALA A 247 10.66 29.55 -12.80
CA ALA A 247 11.10 28.21 -13.03
C ALA A 247 10.08 27.38 -12.23
N PRO A 248 9.41 26.35 -12.80
CA PRO A 248 8.54 25.53 -12.00
C PRO A 248 9.31 25.33 -10.72
N ASP A 249 8.72 25.78 -9.58
CA ASP A 249 9.41 25.73 -8.30
C ASP A 249 9.65 24.27 -7.99
N PHE A 250 10.76 23.76 -8.47
CA PHE A 250 11.30 22.46 -8.15
C PHE A 250 11.88 22.44 -6.73
N THR A 251 11.80 23.58 -6.03
CA THR A 251 12.17 23.74 -4.63
C THR A 251 11.03 23.48 -3.64
N GLY A 252 9.82 23.19 -4.14
CA GLY A 252 8.72 22.68 -3.32
C GLY A 252 8.50 21.22 -3.66
N ALA A 253 8.98 20.32 -2.83
CA ALA A 253 8.63 18.89 -2.77
C ALA A 253 8.29 18.27 -4.14
N GLY A 254 9.26 17.66 -4.84
CA GLY A 254 8.89 16.64 -5.79
C GLY A 254 9.41 16.68 -7.19
N VAL A 255 10.21 17.60 -7.63
CA VAL A 255 10.86 17.43 -8.94
C VAL A 255 12.36 17.37 -8.77
N LEU A 256 12.85 16.15 -8.86
CA LEU A 256 14.28 15.88 -8.89
C LEU A 256 14.86 16.43 -10.20
N THR A 257 15.95 17.19 -10.12
CA THR A 257 16.75 17.63 -11.27
C THR A 257 18.12 16.98 -11.21
N ASP A 258 18.81 16.88 -12.36
CA ASP A 258 20.19 16.35 -12.42
C ASP A 258 21.14 17.13 -11.49
N GLU A 259 21.00 18.45 -11.45
CA GLU A 259 21.79 19.31 -10.56
C GLU A 259 21.43 19.06 -9.08
N GLY A 260 20.14 18.96 -8.77
CA GLY A 260 19.63 18.69 -7.42
C GLY A 260 20.06 17.32 -6.91
N LEU A 261 20.01 16.29 -7.77
CA LEU A 261 20.49 14.95 -7.47
C LEU A 261 21.99 14.95 -7.15
N ASN A 262 22.78 15.51 -8.04
CA ASN A 262 24.23 15.60 -7.85
C ASN A 262 24.61 16.43 -6.61
N ALA A 263 23.92 17.54 -6.37
CA ALA A 263 24.12 18.36 -5.17
C ALA A 263 23.78 17.60 -3.89
N ALA A 264 22.66 16.87 -3.88
CA ALA A 264 22.26 16.06 -2.73
C ALA A 264 23.28 14.95 -2.44
N LEU A 265 23.79 14.26 -3.46
CA LEU A 265 24.76 13.18 -3.30
C LEU A 265 26.17 13.69 -2.90
N ARG A 266 26.51 14.97 -3.22
CA ARG A 266 27.73 15.64 -2.77
C ARG A 266 27.60 16.25 -1.37
N ALA A 267 26.39 16.43 -0.84
CA ALA A 267 26.19 17.09 0.44
C ALA A 267 27.11 16.49 1.52
N ARG A 268 27.70 17.34 2.36
CA ARG A 268 28.74 16.97 3.35
C ARG A 268 28.38 15.76 4.22
N ASN A 269 27.11 15.66 4.59
CA ASN A 269 26.63 14.55 5.45
C ASN A 269 26.28 13.28 4.64
N VAL A 270 26.15 13.39 3.32
CA VAL A 270 25.90 12.27 2.41
C VAL A 270 27.22 11.66 1.97
N GLY A 271 28.10 12.44 1.35
CA GLY A 271 29.46 12.03 1.00
C GLY A 271 29.53 10.82 0.04
N ILE A 272 28.54 10.69 -0.83
CA ILE A 272 28.54 9.64 -1.87
C ILE A 272 29.41 10.08 -3.05
N LEU A 273 29.29 11.33 -3.47
CA LEU A 273 30.11 11.93 -4.52
C LEU A 273 31.13 12.89 -3.94
N LYS A 274 32.31 12.95 -4.54
CA LYS A 274 33.32 13.97 -4.28
C LYS A 274 33.12 15.21 -5.17
N ASP A 275 33.82 16.28 -4.86
CA ASP A 275 33.82 17.47 -5.69
C ASP A 275 34.28 17.12 -7.12
N GLY A 276 33.48 17.52 -8.11
CA GLY A 276 33.74 17.24 -9.52
C GLY A 276 33.27 15.86 -10.02
N GLU A 277 32.80 14.97 -9.15
CA GLU A 277 32.16 13.73 -9.56
C GLU A 277 30.66 13.97 -9.85
N GLU A 278 30.12 13.30 -10.84
CA GLU A 278 28.71 13.33 -11.23
C GLU A 278 28.21 11.93 -11.51
N VAL A 279 26.93 11.69 -11.23
CA VAL A 279 26.27 10.45 -11.62
C VAL A 279 25.97 10.44 -13.11
N THR A 280 25.95 9.27 -13.72
CA THR A 280 25.48 9.10 -15.10
C THR A 280 24.04 8.69 -15.07
N VAL A 281 23.14 9.60 -15.43
CA VAL A 281 21.70 9.32 -15.50
C VAL A 281 21.41 8.43 -16.71
N ARG A 282 20.78 7.28 -16.50
CA ARG A 282 20.34 6.37 -17.56
C ARG A 282 19.04 6.88 -18.17
N GLY A 283 19.16 7.62 -19.26
CA GLY A 283 18.05 8.25 -19.94
C GLY A 283 17.74 9.63 -19.39
N PHE A 284 16.71 9.77 -18.58
CA PHE A 284 16.28 11.07 -18.02
C PHE A 284 15.52 10.83 -16.70
N ILE A 285 15.35 11.92 -15.93
CA ILE A 285 14.51 11.89 -14.73
C ILE A 285 13.05 11.88 -15.18
N ALA A 286 12.40 10.73 -15.00
CA ALA A 286 11.01 10.55 -15.39
C ALA A 286 10.07 11.11 -14.31
N ARG A 287 8.90 11.56 -14.74
CA ARG A 287 7.81 11.93 -13.86
C ARG A 287 6.72 10.88 -13.95
N GLU A 288 6.29 10.35 -12.82
CA GLU A 288 5.13 9.44 -12.73
C GLU A 288 3.86 10.25 -12.43
N PRO A 289 3.01 10.56 -13.43
CA PRO A 289 1.85 11.43 -13.20
C PRO A 289 0.81 10.84 -12.24
N ALA A 290 0.65 9.53 -12.26
CA ALA A 290 -0.30 8.83 -11.39
C ALA A 290 0.15 8.85 -9.93
N ASP A 291 1.45 8.70 -9.68
CA ASP A 291 2.03 8.57 -8.36
C ASP A 291 2.56 9.89 -7.79
N LYS A 292 2.58 10.96 -8.59
CA LYS A 292 3.13 12.25 -8.20
C LYS A 292 4.55 12.11 -7.63
N ALA A 293 5.41 11.40 -8.34
CA ALA A 293 6.79 11.16 -7.98
C ALA A 293 7.74 11.43 -9.14
N SER A 294 8.99 11.75 -8.82
CA SER A 294 10.09 11.77 -9.77
C SER A 294 10.89 10.47 -9.65
N VAL A 295 11.23 9.85 -10.77
CA VAL A 295 12.01 8.62 -10.84
C VAL A 295 13.25 8.83 -11.66
N VAL A 296 14.39 8.39 -11.17
CA VAL A 296 15.65 8.41 -11.87
C VAL A 296 16.39 7.09 -11.72
N ARG A 297 16.99 6.64 -12.80
CA ARG A 297 17.96 5.55 -12.83
C ARG A 297 19.32 6.11 -13.18
N PHE A 298 20.31 5.83 -12.36
CA PHE A 298 21.64 6.39 -12.58
C PHE A 298 22.75 5.43 -12.14
N ASP A 299 23.92 5.63 -12.71
CA ASP A 299 25.14 4.94 -12.35
C ASP A 299 26.03 5.85 -11.50
N LEU A 300 26.52 5.29 -10.41
CA LEU A 300 27.57 5.93 -9.61
C LEU A 300 28.88 5.93 -10.38
N PRO A 301 29.70 6.99 -10.28
CA PRO A 301 31.00 7.01 -10.93
C PRO A 301 31.88 5.87 -10.40
N ARG A 302 32.53 5.14 -11.29
CA ARG A 302 33.41 4.02 -10.94
C ARG A 302 34.55 4.44 -10.01
N SER A 303 34.98 5.70 -10.12
CA SER A 303 36.00 6.30 -9.24
C SER A 303 35.57 6.38 -7.77
N SER A 304 34.27 6.46 -7.49
CA SER A 304 33.77 6.54 -6.12
C SER A 304 33.89 5.22 -5.37
N GLY A 305 33.84 4.08 -6.05
CA GLY A 305 33.80 2.74 -5.47
C GLY A 305 32.57 2.49 -4.59
N LYS A 306 31.53 3.34 -4.70
CA LYS A 306 30.31 3.28 -3.91
C LYS A 306 29.28 2.35 -4.51
N THR A 307 28.40 1.84 -3.68
CA THR A 307 27.33 0.92 -4.04
C THR A 307 25.95 1.54 -3.82
N ALA A 308 24.93 1.02 -4.51
CA ALA A 308 23.52 1.39 -4.28
C ALA A 308 23.11 1.19 -2.81
N LYS A 309 23.63 0.16 -2.15
CA LYS A 309 23.39 -0.11 -0.73
C LYS A 309 23.92 1.00 0.17
N GLU A 310 25.09 1.58 -0.14
CA GLU A 310 25.63 2.71 0.61
C GLU A 310 24.80 3.98 0.37
N VAL A 311 24.28 4.19 -0.85
CA VAL A 311 23.35 5.30 -1.14
C VAL A 311 22.05 5.12 -0.34
N ALA A 312 21.49 3.92 -0.31
CA ALA A 312 20.28 3.61 0.46
C ALA A 312 20.48 3.80 1.98
N ALA A 313 21.65 3.45 2.51
CA ALA A 313 22.02 3.69 3.91
C ALA A 313 22.08 5.19 4.28
N LYS A 314 22.25 6.08 3.29
CA LYS A 314 22.26 7.53 3.45
C LYS A 314 20.91 8.21 3.10
N ARG A 315 19.81 7.44 3.14
CA ARG A 315 18.47 7.94 2.78
C ARG A 315 18.08 9.21 3.53
N GLU A 316 18.23 9.27 4.85
CA GLU A 316 17.86 10.45 5.65
C GLU A 316 18.69 11.70 5.31
N PRO A 317 20.03 11.65 5.25
CA PRO A 317 20.82 12.80 4.80
C PRO A 317 20.50 13.23 3.35
N ILE A 318 20.22 12.29 2.44
CA ILE A 318 19.83 12.60 1.06
C ILE A 318 18.46 13.28 1.04
N ALA A 319 17.49 12.77 1.78
CA ALA A 319 16.17 13.37 1.91
C ALA A 319 16.24 14.79 2.46
N ALA A 320 17.05 15.02 3.50
CA ALA A 320 17.31 16.35 4.04
C ALA A 320 17.93 17.30 3.00
N ALA A 321 18.86 16.81 2.17
CA ALA A 321 19.48 17.60 1.11
C ALA A 321 18.50 17.92 -0.04
N LEU A 322 17.52 17.04 -0.29
CA LEU A 322 16.43 17.24 -1.25
C LEU A 322 15.24 18.00 -0.67
N ALA A 323 15.26 18.38 0.63
CA ALA A 323 14.17 19.03 1.35
C ALA A 323 12.85 18.23 1.33
N VAL A 324 12.94 16.90 1.44
CA VAL A 324 11.81 15.97 1.53
C VAL A 324 11.92 15.10 2.79
N ASP A 325 10.83 14.45 3.18
CA ASP A 325 10.88 13.45 4.25
C ASP A 325 11.56 12.16 3.75
N ALA A 326 12.29 11.47 4.62
CA ALA A 326 12.98 10.24 4.27
C ALA A 326 12.07 9.16 3.67
N ILE A 327 10.79 9.14 4.06
CA ILE A 327 9.80 8.22 3.53
C ILE A 327 9.36 8.53 2.10
N GLN A 328 9.54 9.76 1.64
CA GLN A 328 9.28 10.15 0.26
C GLN A 328 10.36 9.63 -0.71
N LEU A 329 11.47 9.15 -0.15
CA LEU A 329 12.63 8.71 -0.90
C LEU A 329 12.75 7.18 -0.87
N SER A 330 12.57 6.53 -2.01
CA SER A 330 12.82 5.11 -2.21
C SER A 330 14.09 4.93 -3.04
N ILE A 331 15.04 4.14 -2.52
CA ILE A 331 16.34 3.89 -3.17
C ILE A 331 16.54 2.38 -3.24
N ARG A 332 16.78 1.88 -4.45
CA ARG A 332 17.01 0.44 -4.70
C ARG A 332 18.20 0.25 -5.64
N GLN A 333 18.80 -0.92 -5.59
CA GLN A 333 19.80 -1.33 -6.59
C GLN A 333 19.11 -1.56 -7.93
N ASP A 334 19.77 -1.16 -9.03
CA ASP A 334 19.30 -1.35 -10.40
C ASP A 334 20.40 -1.96 -11.27
N GLY A 335 20.25 -3.23 -11.59
CA GLY A 335 21.18 -4.00 -12.42
C GLY A 335 22.45 -4.42 -11.66
N HIS A 336 23.44 -3.56 -11.57
CA HIS A 336 24.73 -3.84 -10.93
C HIS A 336 24.92 -3.04 -9.62
N GLU A 337 25.98 -3.34 -8.86
CA GLU A 337 26.24 -2.75 -7.53
C GLU A 337 26.29 -1.21 -7.51
N GLY A 338 26.79 -0.59 -8.59
CA GLY A 338 26.83 0.88 -8.73
C GLY A 338 25.59 1.48 -9.40
N GLY A 339 24.65 0.67 -9.86
CA GLY A 339 23.40 1.11 -10.46
C GLY A 339 22.34 1.40 -9.40
N VAL A 340 21.69 2.55 -9.49
CA VAL A 340 20.73 3.05 -8.50
C VAL A 340 19.41 3.41 -9.18
N TYR A 341 18.32 2.88 -8.66
CA TYR A 341 16.96 3.36 -8.88
C TYR A 341 16.57 4.25 -7.71
N MET A 342 16.19 5.48 -7.97
CA MET A 342 15.73 6.43 -6.95
C MET A 342 14.38 7.02 -7.35
N ARG A 343 13.42 6.97 -6.43
CA ARG A 343 12.10 7.56 -6.54
C ARG A 343 11.91 8.60 -5.44
N VAL A 344 11.45 9.79 -5.80
CA VAL A 344 11.17 10.90 -4.88
C VAL A 344 9.71 11.29 -5.03
N ALA A 345 8.89 11.00 -4.03
CA ALA A 345 7.47 11.35 -4.02
C ALA A 345 7.28 12.85 -3.71
N ASP A 346 6.29 13.50 -4.34
CA ASP A 346 5.98 14.94 -4.17
C ASP A 346 5.41 15.26 -2.80
N SER A 347 4.76 14.30 -2.17
CA SER A 347 4.14 14.44 -0.86
C SER A 347 4.34 13.17 -0.05
N HIS A 348 4.06 13.24 1.25
CA HIS A 348 4.15 12.07 2.12
C HIS A 348 3.24 10.95 1.58
N PRO A 349 3.79 9.75 1.25
CA PRO A 349 3.04 8.67 0.59
C PRO A 349 1.76 8.26 1.32
N PHE A 350 1.78 8.35 2.65
CA PHE A 350 0.66 7.99 3.52
C PHE A 350 -0.07 9.19 4.12
N GLY A 351 0.07 10.38 3.53
CA GLY A 351 -0.56 11.63 4.00
C GLY A 351 -2.07 11.69 3.78
N GLY A 352 -2.61 10.84 2.90
CA GLY A 352 -4.04 10.77 2.59
C GLY A 352 -4.85 9.95 3.60
N GLU A 353 -6.16 9.81 3.33
CA GLU A 353 -7.04 8.90 4.09
C GLU A 353 -6.56 7.44 3.95
N PRO A 354 -6.76 6.60 4.99
CA PRO A 354 -6.44 5.18 4.89
C PRO A 354 -7.26 4.50 3.80
N VAL A 355 -6.59 3.68 3.00
CA VAL A 355 -7.23 2.96 1.88
C VAL A 355 -8.09 1.82 2.43
N PRO A 356 -9.38 1.71 2.05
CA PRO A 356 -10.21 0.57 2.42
C PRO A 356 -9.66 -0.73 1.81
N SER A 357 -9.83 -1.85 2.53
CA SER A 357 -9.46 -3.15 1.98
C SER A 357 -10.40 -3.58 0.85
N PRO A 358 -9.90 -4.09 -0.28
CA PRO A 358 -10.73 -4.67 -1.33
C PRO A 358 -11.57 -5.85 -0.83
N LEU A 359 -11.13 -6.52 0.25
CA LEU A 359 -11.85 -7.63 0.87
C LEU A 359 -13.16 -7.20 1.57
N GLU A 360 -13.37 -5.89 1.82
CA GLU A 360 -14.66 -5.43 2.34
C GLU A 360 -15.83 -5.68 1.36
N THR A 361 -15.55 -5.67 0.06
CA THR A 361 -16.55 -5.86 -1.01
C THR A 361 -16.44 -7.19 -1.74
N ALA A 362 -15.34 -7.92 -1.57
CA ALA A 362 -15.13 -9.22 -2.19
C ALA A 362 -16.19 -10.25 -1.72
N GLU A 363 -16.77 -11.00 -2.64
CA GLU A 363 -17.74 -12.05 -2.32
C GLU A 363 -17.05 -13.28 -1.70
N SER A 364 -15.90 -13.68 -2.25
CA SER A 364 -15.02 -14.75 -1.75
C SER A 364 -13.58 -14.38 -2.05
N TRP A 365 -12.65 -15.11 -1.49
CA TRP A 365 -11.22 -14.97 -1.74
C TRP A 365 -10.55 -16.33 -1.76
N ASN A 366 -9.43 -16.44 -2.43
CA ASN A 366 -8.57 -17.61 -2.42
C ASN A 366 -7.30 -17.26 -1.65
N ILE A 367 -7.02 -17.96 -0.56
CA ILE A 367 -5.85 -17.70 0.28
C ILE A 367 -4.52 -17.86 -0.47
N TRP A 368 -4.52 -18.64 -1.54
CA TRP A 368 -3.35 -18.88 -2.40
C TRP A 368 -2.94 -17.63 -3.23
N ASP A 369 -3.86 -16.69 -3.45
CA ASP A 369 -3.60 -15.43 -4.14
C ASP A 369 -2.96 -14.38 -3.21
N GLY A 370 -2.61 -14.76 -1.97
CA GLY A 370 -2.11 -13.87 -0.93
C GLY A 370 -3.22 -13.03 -0.27
N ALA A 371 -2.88 -12.32 0.78
CA ALA A 371 -3.79 -11.48 1.54
C ALA A 371 -3.51 -9.99 1.30
N PRO A 372 -4.38 -9.22 0.62
CA PRO A 372 -4.26 -7.77 0.50
C PRO A 372 -4.24 -7.13 1.88
N THR A 373 -3.07 -6.65 2.33
CA THR A 373 -2.84 -6.25 3.72
C THR A 373 -2.51 -4.78 3.87
N PHE A 374 -1.76 -4.21 2.92
CA PHE A 374 -1.30 -2.83 3.02
C PHE A 374 -1.12 -2.16 1.66
N VAL A 375 -0.95 -0.85 1.67
CA VAL A 375 -0.40 -0.08 0.54
C VAL A 375 1.06 0.23 0.83
N ASP A 376 1.90 0.13 -0.18
CA ASP A 376 3.31 0.50 -0.12
C ASP A 376 3.53 2.01 -0.34
N GLU A 377 4.78 2.45 -0.35
CA GLU A 377 5.14 3.85 -0.59
C GLU A 377 4.82 4.35 -2.00
N THR A 378 4.45 3.47 -2.94
CA THR A 378 4.01 3.85 -4.28
C THR A 378 2.49 4.02 -4.40
N GLY A 379 1.75 3.64 -3.36
CA GLY A 379 0.29 3.64 -3.35
C GLY A 379 -0.31 2.33 -3.86
N THR A 380 0.55 1.33 -4.16
CA THR A 380 0.11 0.02 -4.64
C THR A 380 -0.38 -0.85 -3.50
N ILE A 381 -1.54 -1.48 -3.67
CA ILE A 381 -2.04 -2.48 -2.71
C ILE A 381 -1.16 -3.73 -2.84
N THR A 382 -0.54 -4.10 -1.72
CA THR A 382 0.33 -5.27 -1.65
C THR A 382 -0.38 -6.40 -0.90
N ALA A 383 -0.41 -7.58 -1.52
CA ALA A 383 -0.83 -8.82 -0.89
C ALA A 383 0.37 -9.50 -0.24
N ILE A 384 0.18 -9.99 1.00
CA ILE A 384 1.17 -10.81 1.70
C ILE A 384 0.89 -12.28 1.39
N GLU A 385 1.92 -13.02 0.99
CA GLU A 385 1.85 -14.47 0.92
C GLU A 385 1.86 -15.03 2.35
N LEU A 386 0.70 -15.45 2.82
CA LEU A 386 0.55 -16.00 4.17
C LEU A 386 0.94 -17.48 4.24
N LEU A 387 0.60 -18.24 3.20
CA LEU A 387 0.99 -19.64 3.07
C LEU A 387 2.51 -19.78 3.07
N PHE A 388 3.02 -20.73 3.82
CA PHE A 388 4.43 -21.01 4.06
C PHE A 388 5.19 -19.98 4.90
N PHE A 389 4.65 -18.77 5.15
CA PHE A 389 5.38 -17.69 5.81
C PHE A 389 4.78 -17.26 7.15
N GLY A 390 3.46 -17.24 7.28
CA GLY A 390 2.79 -16.63 8.44
C GLY A 390 3.01 -15.13 8.51
N LEU A 391 2.61 -14.48 9.62
CA LEU A 391 2.77 -13.05 9.84
C LEU A 391 2.99 -12.71 11.32
N LEU A 392 4.02 -11.93 11.62
CA LEU A 392 4.23 -11.32 12.94
C LEU A 392 4.00 -9.81 12.89
N VAL A 393 3.11 -9.29 13.75
CA VAL A 393 2.82 -7.85 13.84
C VAL A 393 3.17 -7.31 15.23
N GLY A 394 4.09 -6.36 15.28
CA GLY A 394 4.48 -5.65 16.51
C GLY A 394 4.09 -4.17 16.46
N ALA A 395 3.57 -3.61 17.57
CA ALA A 395 3.20 -2.20 17.64
C ALA A 395 2.97 -1.71 19.05
N MET A 396 3.15 -0.40 19.28
CA MET A 396 2.54 0.28 20.42
C MET A 396 1.01 0.23 20.35
N PRO A 397 0.30 0.43 21.47
CA PRO A 397 -1.16 0.55 21.49
C PRO A 397 -1.67 1.61 20.51
N ARG A 398 -2.78 1.31 19.80
CA ARG A 398 -3.49 2.23 18.89
C ARG A 398 -2.70 2.66 17.63
N GLN A 399 -1.67 1.92 17.21
CA GLN A 399 -0.86 2.26 16.04
C GLN A 399 -1.16 1.43 14.78
N GLY A 400 -2.17 0.56 14.79
CA GLY A 400 -2.61 -0.15 13.58
C GLY A 400 -2.51 -1.67 13.63
N LYS A 401 -1.86 -2.27 14.66
CA LYS A 401 -1.65 -3.72 14.84
C LYS A 401 -2.87 -4.57 14.45
N THR A 402 -4.01 -4.29 15.09
CA THR A 402 -5.25 -5.07 14.89
C THR A 402 -5.82 -4.86 13.48
N PHE A 403 -5.65 -3.69 12.85
CA PHE A 403 -6.08 -3.46 11.47
C PHE A 403 -5.28 -4.28 10.48
N THR A 404 -3.95 -4.34 10.64
CA THR A 404 -3.08 -5.19 9.83
C THR A 404 -3.43 -6.67 9.97
N ALA A 405 -3.57 -7.15 11.22
CA ALA A 405 -3.93 -8.54 11.47
C ALA A 405 -5.31 -8.89 10.89
N ARG A 406 -6.31 -7.98 10.95
CA ARG A 406 -7.62 -8.17 10.32
C ARG A 406 -7.54 -8.18 8.80
N ALA A 407 -6.76 -7.29 8.20
CA ALA A 407 -6.61 -7.25 6.74
C ALA A 407 -6.02 -8.57 6.23
N ALA A 408 -4.99 -9.08 6.90
CA ALA A 408 -4.40 -10.38 6.59
C ALA A 408 -5.40 -11.54 6.82
N ALA A 409 -6.09 -11.55 7.97
CA ALA A 409 -7.05 -12.60 8.33
C ALA A 409 -8.27 -12.62 7.42
N ALA A 410 -8.68 -11.48 6.85
CA ALA A 410 -9.87 -11.37 6.01
C ALA A 410 -9.79 -12.27 4.77
N ALA A 411 -8.60 -12.47 4.20
CA ALA A 411 -8.39 -13.39 3.09
C ALA A 411 -8.75 -14.83 3.48
N ALA A 412 -8.23 -15.31 4.61
CA ALA A 412 -8.55 -16.63 5.12
C ALA A 412 -10.03 -16.78 5.53
N ILE A 413 -10.64 -15.72 6.06
CA ILE A 413 -12.05 -15.70 6.45
C ILE A 413 -12.96 -15.87 5.22
N LEU A 414 -12.61 -15.24 4.08
CA LEU A 414 -13.37 -15.33 2.84
C LEU A 414 -13.05 -16.57 1.98
N ASP A 415 -12.07 -17.38 2.38
CA ASP A 415 -11.78 -18.67 1.76
C ASP A 415 -12.51 -19.79 2.50
N PRO A 416 -13.50 -20.46 1.87
CA PRO A 416 -14.24 -21.54 2.53
C PRO A 416 -13.40 -22.80 2.80
N THR A 417 -12.25 -22.96 2.14
CA THR A 417 -11.34 -24.10 2.35
C THR A 417 -10.38 -23.86 3.51
N CYS A 418 -10.25 -22.62 3.99
CA CYS A 418 -9.34 -22.27 5.07
C CYS A 418 -10.03 -22.41 6.44
N ARG A 419 -9.46 -23.22 7.32
CA ARG A 419 -9.87 -23.34 8.73
C ARG A 419 -9.36 -22.15 9.52
N VAL A 420 -10.13 -21.61 10.46
CA VAL A 420 -9.79 -20.41 11.22
C VAL A 420 -9.86 -20.69 12.71
N ILE A 421 -8.76 -20.44 13.42
CA ILE A 421 -8.65 -20.53 14.87
C ILE A 421 -8.23 -19.15 15.41
N VAL A 422 -8.92 -18.66 16.44
CA VAL A 422 -8.69 -17.31 16.97
C VAL A 422 -8.52 -17.32 18.48
N ALA A 423 -7.44 -16.70 18.97
CA ALA A 423 -7.23 -16.39 20.37
C ALA A 423 -7.13 -14.86 20.55
N ASP A 424 -8.15 -14.28 21.19
CA ASP A 424 -8.22 -12.84 21.51
C ASP A 424 -7.78 -12.60 22.96
N GLY A 425 -6.48 -12.37 23.19
CA GLY A 425 -5.93 -12.12 24.52
C GLY A 425 -6.45 -10.84 25.18
N LYS A 426 -7.04 -9.91 24.42
CA LYS A 426 -7.69 -8.72 24.96
C LYS A 426 -9.12 -9.00 25.44
N GLY A 427 -9.81 -9.95 24.82
CA GLY A 427 -11.19 -10.32 25.13
C GLY A 427 -12.22 -9.25 24.77
N GLY A 428 -11.89 -8.36 23.83
CA GLY A 428 -12.72 -7.24 23.39
C GLY A 428 -13.71 -7.60 22.27
N LYS A 429 -14.16 -6.57 21.54
CA LYS A 429 -15.03 -6.72 20.37
C LYS A 429 -14.25 -6.88 19.06
N ASP A 430 -12.94 -6.72 19.12
CA ASP A 430 -12.08 -6.63 17.93
C ASP A 430 -12.13 -7.88 17.06
N TRP A 431 -12.22 -9.06 17.69
CA TRP A 431 -12.27 -10.38 17.04
C TRP A 431 -13.58 -11.12 17.28
N ALA A 432 -14.52 -10.56 18.05
CA ALA A 432 -15.74 -11.27 18.44
C ALA A 432 -16.58 -11.80 17.26
N ALA A 433 -16.54 -11.11 16.10
CA ALA A 433 -17.26 -11.54 14.92
C ALA A 433 -16.72 -12.88 14.34
N THR A 434 -15.46 -13.22 14.58
CA THR A 434 -14.86 -14.47 14.07
C THR A 434 -15.47 -15.70 14.73
N ALA A 435 -16.08 -15.58 15.89
CA ALA A 435 -16.82 -16.68 16.52
C ALA A 435 -17.94 -17.25 15.63
N LEU A 436 -18.42 -16.50 14.63
CA LEU A 436 -19.41 -16.95 13.66
C LEU A 436 -18.91 -18.09 12.76
N LEU A 437 -17.60 -18.19 12.53
CA LEU A 437 -17.00 -19.09 11.55
C LEU A 437 -15.76 -19.83 12.07
N ALA A 438 -15.16 -19.37 13.18
CA ALA A 438 -13.96 -19.98 13.71
C ALA A 438 -14.24 -21.37 14.26
N GLU A 439 -13.33 -22.29 13.98
CA GLU A 439 -13.35 -23.63 14.53
C GLU A 439 -13.18 -23.62 16.06
N ALA A 440 -12.27 -22.74 16.54
CA ALA A 440 -12.14 -22.43 17.95
C ALA A 440 -11.96 -20.92 18.14
N TYR A 441 -12.73 -20.32 19.04
CA TYR A 441 -12.60 -18.93 19.47
C TYR A 441 -12.31 -18.86 20.96
N VAL A 442 -11.07 -18.48 21.32
CA VAL A 442 -10.65 -18.34 22.71
C VAL A 442 -10.64 -16.87 23.09
N ARG A 443 -11.46 -16.49 24.08
CA ARG A 443 -11.62 -15.10 24.51
C ARG A 443 -10.95 -14.84 25.85
N GLY A 444 -10.04 -13.86 25.88
CA GLY A 444 -9.36 -13.41 27.08
C GLY A 444 -8.26 -14.34 27.55
N VAL A 445 -7.75 -14.08 28.75
CA VAL A 445 -6.64 -14.81 29.39
C VAL A 445 -7.03 -15.28 30.80
N THR A 446 -8.28 -15.69 31.00
CA THR A 446 -8.66 -16.38 32.20
C THR A 446 -8.07 -17.78 32.20
N GLU A 447 -7.85 -18.39 33.37
CA GLU A 447 -7.26 -19.71 33.46
C GLU A 447 -7.96 -20.75 32.55
N PRO A 448 -9.33 -20.86 32.51
CA PRO A 448 -9.97 -21.77 31.58
C PRO A 448 -9.69 -21.44 30.09
N ALA A 449 -9.57 -20.15 29.75
CA ALA A 449 -9.28 -19.74 28.38
C ALA A 449 -7.83 -20.10 27.98
N VAL A 450 -6.87 -19.89 28.89
CA VAL A 450 -5.47 -20.23 28.63
C VAL A 450 -5.28 -21.75 28.55
N ARG A 451 -5.88 -22.50 29.49
CA ARG A 451 -5.89 -23.97 29.44
C ARG A 451 -6.49 -24.48 28.12
N ARG A 452 -7.58 -23.89 27.67
CA ARG A 452 -8.23 -24.25 26.41
C ARG A 452 -7.34 -23.95 25.21
N LEU A 453 -6.69 -22.75 25.15
CA LEU A 453 -5.76 -22.42 24.08
C LEU A 453 -4.59 -23.42 24.05
N THR A 454 -4.05 -23.78 25.21
CA THR A 454 -2.97 -24.77 25.32
C THR A 454 -3.37 -26.08 24.65
N ARG A 455 -4.56 -26.61 24.97
CA ARG A 455 -5.05 -27.86 24.38
C ARG A 455 -5.32 -27.73 22.87
N VAL A 456 -5.88 -26.59 22.41
CA VAL A 456 -6.10 -26.34 20.98
C VAL A 456 -4.77 -26.34 20.22
N LEU A 457 -3.73 -25.72 20.76
CA LEU A 457 -2.41 -25.67 20.11
C LEU A 457 -1.70 -27.03 20.12
N GLU A 458 -1.81 -27.80 21.22
CA GLU A 458 -1.26 -29.15 21.30
C GLU A 458 -1.96 -30.11 20.34
N ASN A 459 -3.29 -30.03 20.22
CA ASN A 459 -4.04 -30.77 19.22
C ASN A 459 -3.64 -30.38 17.80
N LEU A 460 -3.43 -29.08 17.56
CA LEU A 460 -3.01 -28.61 16.25
C LEU A 460 -1.60 -29.09 15.86
N VAL A 461 -0.71 -29.30 16.84
CA VAL A 461 0.59 -29.97 16.59
C VAL A 461 0.39 -31.41 16.15
N ALA A 462 -0.50 -32.16 16.82
CA ALA A 462 -0.82 -33.53 16.43
C ALA A 462 -1.47 -33.60 15.04
N GLU A 463 -2.45 -32.73 14.77
CA GLU A 463 -3.09 -32.62 13.45
C GLU A 463 -2.09 -32.26 12.34
N MET A 464 -1.10 -31.45 12.64
CA MET A 464 -0.02 -31.13 11.70
C MET A 464 0.81 -32.38 11.36
N GLU A 465 1.13 -33.21 12.35
CA GLU A 465 1.84 -34.48 12.14
C GLU A 465 1.00 -35.43 11.27
N GLU A 466 -0.31 -35.57 11.55
CA GLU A 466 -1.26 -36.33 10.73
C GLU A 466 -1.34 -35.78 9.29
N ALA A 467 -1.31 -34.45 9.10
CA ALA A 467 -1.31 -33.85 7.79
C ALA A 467 -0.04 -34.19 7.00
N TYR A 468 1.11 -34.23 7.67
CA TYR A 468 2.36 -34.67 7.04
C TYR A 468 2.33 -36.13 6.63
N ASP A 469 1.81 -37.01 7.47
CA ASP A 469 1.63 -38.42 7.15
C ASP A 469 0.72 -38.56 5.92
N ALA A 470 -0.40 -37.82 5.90
CA ALA A 470 -1.30 -37.83 4.76
C ALA A 470 -0.67 -37.29 3.45
N LEU A 471 0.16 -36.24 3.54
CA LEU A 471 0.89 -35.72 2.38
C LEU A 471 1.96 -36.70 1.89
N PHE A 472 2.62 -37.41 2.80
CA PHE A 472 3.66 -38.40 2.50
C PHE A 472 3.07 -39.65 1.81
N GLU A 473 1.83 -40.04 2.13
CA GLU A 473 1.15 -41.18 1.50
C GLU A 473 0.62 -40.86 0.10
N LEU A 474 0.58 -39.60 -0.33
CA LEU A 474 0.17 -39.23 -1.66
C LEU A 474 1.24 -39.66 -2.70
N PRO A 475 0.81 -40.09 -3.91
CA PRO A 475 1.76 -40.38 -4.98
C PRO A 475 2.67 -39.22 -5.33
N ASP A 476 3.91 -39.50 -5.74
CA ASP A 476 4.90 -38.47 -6.12
C ASP A 476 4.40 -37.55 -7.25
N GLU A 477 3.50 -38.05 -8.13
CA GLU A 477 2.89 -37.25 -9.20
C GLU A 477 1.90 -36.21 -8.66
N VAL A 478 1.34 -36.43 -7.47
CA VAL A 478 0.35 -35.54 -6.80
C VAL A 478 1.05 -34.61 -5.81
N CYS A 479 2.01 -35.14 -5.04
CA CYS A 479 2.68 -34.39 -3.97
C CYS A 479 4.21 -34.60 -4.02
N PRO A 480 4.90 -34.14 -5.11
CA PRO A 480 6.32 -34.40 -5.29
C PRO A 480 7.22 -33.77 -4.23
N GLU A 481 6.79 -32.71 -3.60
CA GLU A 481 7.57 -31.97 -2.60
C GLU A 481 7.12 -32.19 -1.15
N GLY A 482 6.11 -33.04 -0.92
CA GLY A 482 5.54 -33.24 0.42
C GLY A 482 4.94 -31.98 1.04
N LYS A 483 4.43 -31.06 0.19
CA LYS A 483 3.85 -29.78 0.61
C LYS A 483 2.39 -29.66 0.18
N LEU A 484 1.60 -28.95 0.95
CA LEU A 484 0.22 -28.63 0.60
C LEU A 484 0.20 -27.73 -0.65
N THR A 485 -0.69 -28.03 -1.60
CA THR A 485 -0.95 -27.24 -2.81
C THR A 485 -2.44 -26.93 -2.95
N PRO A 486 -2.84 -25.99 -3.82
CA PRO A 486 -4.25 -25.74 -4.13
C PRO A 486 -5.00 -27.01 -4.59
N GLU A 487 -4.34 -27.83 -5.42
CA GLU A 487 -4.90 -29.06 -5.95
C GLU A 487 -5.13 -30.07 -4.83
N ILE A 488 -4.14 -30.29 -3.95
CA ILE A 488 -4.25 -31.19 -2.79
C ILE A 488 -5.36 -30.72 -1.86
N THR A 489 -5.44 -29.40 -1.59
CA THR A 489 -6.51 -28.82 -0.78
C THR A 489 -7.90 -29.15 -1.35
N ARG A 490 -8.07 -29.02 -2.68
CA ARG A 490 -9.35 -29.25 -3.35
C ARG A 490 -9.69 -30.75 -3.43
N ASP A 491 -8.74 -31.59 -3.84
CA ASP A 491 -9.00 -32.96 -4.24
C ASP A 491 -8.87 -33.95 -3.07
N HIS A 492 -7.98 -33.67 -2.11
CA HIS A 492 -7.73 -34.49 -0.92
C HIS A 492 -8.30 -33.92 0.37
N LYS A 493 -8.87 -32.69 0.34
CA LYS A 493 -9.51 -32.02 1.47
C LYS A 493 -8.59 -31.81 2.69
N ILE A 494 -7.28 -31.70 2.45
CA ILE A 494 -6.32 -31.25 3.43
C ILE A 494 -6.35 -29.72 3.40
N TYR A 495 -7.00 -29.13 4.40
CA TYR A 495 -7.30 -27.69 4.41
C TYR A 495 -6.23 -26.90 5.16
N PRO A 496 -5.79 -25.75 4.65
CA PRO A 496 -4.90 -24.87 5.41
C PRO A 496 -5.61 -24.34 6.67
N VAL A 497 -4.81 -24.09 7.72
CA VAL A 497 -5.29 -23.58 9.00
C VAL A 497 -4.65 -22.23 9.29
N VAL A 498 -5.45 -21.19 9.47
CA VAL A 498 -4.99 -19.88 9.93
C VAL A 498 -5.22 -19.75 11.42
N LEU A 499 -4.11 -19.64 12.15
CA LEU A 499 -4.07 -19.43 13.60
C LEU A 499 -3.82 -17.96 13.92
N ILE A 500 -4.82 -17.26 14.42
CA ILE A 500 -4.75 -15.85 14.77
C ILE A 500 -4.62 -15.70 16.28
N ILE A 501 -3.53 -15.07 16.76
CA ILE A 501 -3.36 -14.78 18.19
C ILE A 501 -3.10 -13.28 18.36
N ASP A 502 -4.05 -12.57 18.94
CA ASP A 502 -3.89 -11.17 19.33
C ASP A 502 -3.49 -11.05 20.81
N GLU A 503 -2.60 -10.10 21.11
CA GLU A 503 -1.96 -9.94 22.42
C GLU A 503 -1.20 -11.19 22.90
N LEU A 504 -0.42 -11.78 21.99
CA LEU A 504 0.33 -13.01 22.18
C LEU A 504 1.10 -13.06 23.52
N GLN A 505 1.76 -11.94 23.90
CA GLN A 505 2.55 -11.85 25.14
C GLN A 505 1.74 -12.21 26.39
N ARG A 506 0.44 -11.94 26.39
CA ARG A 506 -0.42 -12.24 27.55
C ARG A 506 -0.63 -13.74 27.79
N TYR A 507 -0.53 -14.54 26.75
CA TYR A 507 -0.60 -15.99 26.85
C TYR A 507 0.76 -16.58 27.20
N LEU A 508 1.86 -16.01 26.68
CA LEU A 508 3.22 -16.49 26.95
C LEU A 508 3.69 -16.17 28.37
N GLU A 509 3.17 -15.08 28.97
CA GLU A 509 3.46 -14.66 30.34
C GLU A 509 2.64 -15.47 31.41
N ASP A 510 1.77 -16.40 30.98
CA ASP A 510 0.94 -17.18 31.92
C ASP A 510 1.74 -18.21 32.71
N GLU A 511 1.64 -18.15 34.03
CA GLU A 511 2.37 -19.02 34.98
C GLU A 511 1.51 -20.16 35.50
N GLY A 512 0.23 -20.27 35.09
CA GLY A 512 -0.68 -21.34 35.48
C GLY A 512 -0.21 -22.71 34.99
N LYS A 513 -0.63 -23.75 35.65
CA LYS A 513 -0.31 -25.15 35.35
C LYS A 513 -1.57 -26.02 35.33
N GLU A 514 -1.51 -27.17 34.64
CA GLU A 514 -2.59 -28.14 34.63
C GLU A 514 -2.73 -28.84 36.01
N GLU A 515 -1.57 -29.29 36.53
CA GLU A 515 -1.40 -29.84 37.86
C GLU A 515 -0.29 -29.10 38.59
N GLU A 516 -0.32 -29.03 39.94
CA GLU A 516 0.67 -28.29 40.73
C GLU A 516 2.10 -28.78 40.50
N ASP A 517 2.26 -30.08 40.26
CA ASP A 517 3.53 -30.77 40.05
C ASP A 517 4.04 -30.72 38.59
N ASP A 518 3.29 -30.14 37.66
CA ASP A 518 3.70 -30.01 36.26
C ASP A 518 4.99 -29.21 36.12
N LYS A 519 5.89 -29.71 35.26
CA LYS A 519 7.18 -29.07 34.99
C LYS A 519 7.04 -27.78 34.17
N LEU A 520 6.00 -27.67 33.33
CA LEU A 520 5.80 -26.57 32.42
C LEU A 520 4.51 -25.81 32.74
N THR A 521 4.57 -24.50 32.75
CA THR A 521 3.40 -23.61 32.80
C THR A 521 2.65 -23.62 31.47
N TYR A 522 1.39 -23.17 31.47
CA TYR A 522 0.62 -23.00 30.24
C TYR A 522 1.35 -22.09 29.25
N GLY A 523 1.94 -20.97 29.69
CA GLY A 523 2.71 -20.09 28.83
C GLY A 523 3.87 -20.79 28.14
N LYS A 524 4.60 -21.67 28.83
CA LYS A 524 5.70 -22.45 28.24
C LYS A 524 5.22 -23.56 27.31
N ARG A 525 4.08 -24.17 27.58
CA ARG A 525 3.44 -25.15 26.68
C ARG A 525 2.97 -24.48 25.39
N ILE A 526 2.34 -23.31 25.51
CA ILE A 526 1.91 -22.48 24.36
C ILE A 526 3.15 -22.06 23.54
N GLU A 527 4.20 -21.57 24.19
CA GLU A 527 5.46 -21.20 23.53
C GLU A 527 6.03 -22.35 22.70
N LYS A 528 6.15 -23.54 23.32
CA LYS A 528 6.69 -24.73 22.65
C LYS A 528 5.83 -25.14 21.45
N ALA A 529 4.52 -25.16 21.60
CA ALA A 529 3.60 -25.51 20.52
C ALA A 529 3.70 -24.50 19.36
N LEU A 530 3.69 -23.19 19.65
CA LEU A 530 3.81 -22.15 18.63
C LEU A 530 5.13 -22.19 17.87
N ILE A 531 6.25 -22.45 18.56
CA ILE A 531 7.56 -22.59 17.90
C ILE A 531 7.54 -23.80 16.95
N THR A 532 6.95 -24.91 17.36
CA THR A 532 6.83 -26.10 16.52
C THR A 532 5.95 -25.81 15.29
N LEU A 533 4.77 -25.25 15.53
CA LEU A 533 3.83 -24.90 14.46
C LEU A 533 4.39 -23.88 13.47
N ALA A 534 5.15 -22.88 13.94
CA ALA A 534 5.74 -21.89 13.07
C ALA A 534 6.93 -22.42 12.24
N LYS A 535 7.73 -23.36 12.81
CA LYS A 535 8.90 -23.91 12.13
C LYS A 535 8.57 -25.02 11.14
N VAL A 536 7.66 -25.88 11.52
CA VAL A 536 7.36 -27.11 10.77
C VAL A 536 6.02 -27.00 10.04
N GLY A 537 5.01 -26.36 10.63
CA GLY A 537 3.65 -26.30 10.12
C GLY A 537 3.45 -25.69 8.72
N PRO A 538 4.28 -24.75 8.23
CA PRO A 538 4.00 -24.07 6.97
C PRO A 538 3.80 -24.99 5.76
N ALA A 539 4.60 -26.05 5.60
CA ALA A 539 4.47 -26.98 4.49
C ALA A 539 3.18 -27.85 4.58
N ALA A 540 2.65 -28.03 5.79
CA ALA A 540 1.34 -28.66 6.01
C ALA A 540 0.16 -27.66 5.95
N GLY A 541 0.42 -26.40 5.54
CA GLY A 541 -0.60 -25.36 5.37
C GLY A 541 -0.99 -24.64 6.66
N LEU A 542 -0.16 -24.67 7.70
CA LEU A 542 -0.43 -23.96 8.95
C LEU A 542 0.16 -22.54 8.89
N ILE A 543 -0.71 -21.55 9.11
CA ILE A 543 -0.41 -20.13 8.91
C ILE A 543 -0.61 -19.38 10.22
N PRO A 544 0.46 -19.05 10.98
CA PRO A 544 0.33 -18.22 12.18
C PRO A 544 0.23 -16.73 11.81
N ILE A 545 -0.77 -16.03 12.33
CA ILE A 545 -0.89 -14.57 12.36
C ILE A 545 -0.79 -14.13 13.81
N LEU A 546 0.38 -13.70 14.23
CA LEU A 546 0.69 -13.36 15.61
C LEU A 546 0.83 -11.86 15.79
N ALA A 547 0.17 -11.31 16.81
CA ALA A 547 0.18 -9.89 17.08
C ALA A 547 0.50 -9.58 18.55
N SER A 548 1.45 -8.66 18.80
CA SER A 548 1.90 -8.30 20.14
C SER A 548 2.07 -6.79 20.30
N GLN A 549 1.66 -6.25 21.46
CA GLN A 549 1.96 -4.87 21.85
C GLN A 549 3.30 -4.73 22.57
N LYS A 550 3.91 -5.82 22.97
CA LYS A 550 5.21 -5.87 23.64
C LYS A 550 6.11 -6.89 22.94
N PRO A 551 6.56 -6.60 21.70
CA PRO A 551 7.34 -7.53 20.91
C PRO A 551 8.82 -7.57 21.34
N THR A 552 9.12 -7.44 22.64
CA THR A 552 10.49 -7.54 23.18
C THR A 552 10.93 -8.99 23.27
N GLY A 553 12.25 -9.24 23.33
CA GLY A 553 12.81 -10.59 23.44
C GLY A 553 12.32 -11.37 24.64
N ASP A 554 12.01 -10.67 25.73
CA ASP A 554 11.49 -11.28 26.95
C ASP A 554 10.01 -11.70 26.83
N ALA A 555 9.24 -10.98 25.98
CA ALA A 555 7.80 -11.22 25.85
C ALA A 555 7.43 -12.11 24.65
N VAL A 556 8.23 -12.09 23.58
CA VAL A 556 8.09 -12.97 22.41
C VAL A 556 9.43 -13.61 22.10
N PRO A 557 9.56 -14.93 22.29
CA PRO A 557 10.83 -15.65 22.12
C PRO A 557 11.46 -15.47 20.75
N SER A 558 12.77 -15.35 20.70
CA SER A 558 13.51 -15.18 19.43
C SER A 558 13.26 -16.35 18.48
N ALA A 559 13.23 -17.58 18.99
CA ALA A 559 12.97 -18.77 18.20
C ALA A 559 11.63 -18.76 17.47
N LEU A 560 10.59 -18.13 18.06
CA LEU A 560 9.28 -17.93 17.40
C LEU A 560 9.34 -16.82 16.37
N ARG A 561 10.01 -15.70 16.71
CA ARG A 561 10.17 -14.56 15.77
C ARG A 561 10.98 -14.96 14.54
N ASP A 562 12.05 -15.74 14.73
CA ASP A 562 12.92 -16.17 13.64
C ASP A 562 12.26 -17.21 12.72
N ALA A 563 11.25 -17.91 13.22
CA ALA A 563 10.47 -18.86 12.43
C ALA A 563 9.44 -18.21 11.50
N ILE A 564 9.15 -16.89 11.66
CA ILE A 564 8.15 -16.17 10.86
C ILE A 564 8.88 -15.10 10.03
N PRO A 565 9.07 -15.31 8.72
CA PRO A 565 9.79 -14.38 7.85
C PRO A 565 9.00 -13.10 7.54
N GLN A 566 7.68 -13.15 7.43
CA GLN A 566 6.85 -11.98 7.17
C GLN A 566 6.59 -11.19 8.46
N ARG A 567 7.10 -9.97 8.56
CA ARG A 567 7.06 -9.18 9.79
C ARG A 567 6.65 -7.75 9.52
N ILE A 568 5.78 -7.20 10.37
CA ILE A 568 5.35 -5.80 10.29
C ILE A 568 5.57 -5.14 11.64
N ALA A 569 6.38 -4.09 11.68
CA ALA A 569 6.52 -3.20 12.82
C ALA A 569 5.80 -1.88 12.54
N HIS A 570 4.73 -1.60 13.28
CA HIS A 570 4.18 -0.27 13.39
C HIS A 570 4.98 0.55 14.41
N LEU A 571 4.59 1.80 14.66
CA LEU A 571 5.27 2.66 15.62
C LEU A 571 5.60 1.90 16.92
N CYS A 572 6.88 1.86 17.26
CA CYS A 572 7.44 1.22 18.44
C CYS A 572 7.93 2.28 19.44
N ALA A 573 7.94 1.95 20.74
CA ALA A 573 8.42 2.87 21.79
C ALA A 573 9.94 3.03 21.76
N THR A 574 10.66 1.96 21.39
CA THR A 574 12.11 1.91 21.38
C THR A 574 12.64 1.25 20.11
N TYR A 575 13.90 1.52 19.78
CA TYR A 575 14.59 0.84 18.66
C TYR A 575 14.73 -0.66 18.91
N GLN A 576 14.90 -1.08 20.18
CA GLN A 576 14.97 -2.50 20.52
C GLN A 576 13.67 -3.24 20.19
N MET A 577 12.51 -2.60 20.44
CA MET A 577 11.22 -3.15 20.01
C MET A 577 11.12 -3.26 18.49
N SER A 578 11.61 -2.25 17.77
CA SER A 578 11.67 -2.26 16.31
C SER A 578 12.53 -3.42 15.79
N ASP A 579 13.77 -3.52 16.29
CA ASP A 579 14.71 -4.59 15.93
C ASP A 579 14.19 -5.99 16.33
N SER A 580 13.45 -6.07 17.42
CA SER A 580 12.83 -7.34 17.84
C SER A 580 11.79 -7.84 16.83
N VAL A 581 11.11 -6.97 16.11
CA VAL A 581 10.16 -7.36 15.07
C VAL A 581 10.85 -7.53 13.73
N LEU A 582 11.57 -6.49 13.27
CA LEU A 582 12.10 -6.41 11.91
C LEU A 582 13.40 -7.24 11.72
N GLY A 583 14.05 -7.61 12.79
CA GLY A 583 15.35 -8.27 12.79
C GLY A 583 16.45 -7.39 13.38
N THR A 584 17.43 -8.03 14.01
CA THR A 584 18.55 -7.36 14.69
C THR A 584 19.33 -6.49 13.72
N GLY A 585 19.56 -5.21 14.09
CA GLY A 585 20.31 -4.26 13.29
C GLY A 585 19.52 -3.51 12.22
N SER A 586 18.20 -3.74 12.09
CA SER A 586 17.35 -3.01 11.16
C SER A 586 17.37 -1.50 11.45
N SER A 587 17.29 -1.12 12.72
CA SER A 587 17.37 0.29 13.15
C SER A 587 18.70 0.95 12.78
N ALA A 588 19.82 0.22 12.91
CA ALA A 588 21.14 0.70 12.54
C ALA A 588 21.29 0.88 11.02
N SER A 589 20.50 0.16 10.24
CA SER A 589 20.42 0.26 8.77
C SER A 589 19.42 1.32 8.29
N GLY A 590 18.87 2.15 9.18
CA GLY A 590 17.90 3.22 8.85
C GLY A 590 16.44 2.76 8.80
N TRP A 591 16.13 1.54 9.24
CA TRP A 591 14.77 1.00 9.29
C TRP A 591 14.30 0.87 10.74
N ASN A 592 13.90 2.00 11.33
CA ASN A 592 13.53 2.09 12.73
C ASN A 592 12.06 2.49 12.89
N ALA A 593 11.25 1.56 13.34
CA ALA A 593 9.82 1.80 13.56
C ALA A 593 9.52 2.79 14.70
N LYS A 594 10.51 3.15 15.54
CA LYS A 594 10.37 4.21 16.54
C LYS A 594 10.23 5.59 15.89
N ASP A 595 10.83 5.79 14.72
CA ASP A 595 10.89 7.10 14.05
C ASP A 595 9.67 7.35 13.15
N LEU A 596 8.74 6.38 13.08
CA LEU A 596 7.49 6.55 12.36
C LEU A 596 6.63 7.66 12.97
N ALA A 597 6.02 8.49 12.12
CA ALA A 597 5.20 9.60 12.57
C ALA A 597 3.87 9.12 13.21
N PRO A 598 3.59 9.46 14.49
CA PRO A 598 2.36 9.01 15.19
C PRO A 598 1.05 9.49 14.56
N ALA A 599 1.11 10.55 13.73
CA ALA A 599 -0.03 11.11 13.02
C ALA A 599 -0.58 10.16 11.94
N PHE A 600 0.28 9.34 11.33
CA PHE A 600 -0.10 8.42 10.25
C PHE A 600 -0.40 7.02 10.81
N LYS A 601 -1.53 6.87 11.48
CA LYS A 601 -1.95 5.59 12.05
C LYS A 601 -2.03 4.50 10.98
N GLY A 602 -1.59 3.31 11.34
CA GLY A 602 -1.50 2.18 10.42
C GLY A 602 -0.22 2.16 9.57
N MET A 603 0.60 3.22 9.64
CA MET A 603 1.91 3.21 9.02
C MET A 603 2.84 2.23 9.75
N GLY A 604 3.68 1.54 8.99
CA GLY A 604 4.61 0.54 9.50
C GLY A 604 5.77 0.30 8.55
N ILE A 605 6.63 -0.61 8.95
CA ILE A 605 7.71 -1.17 8.13
C ILE A 605 7.41 -2.65 7.98
N HIS A 606 7.34 -3.12 6.76
CA HIS A 606 7.22 -4.53 6.40
C HIS A 606 8.60 -5.08 6.08
N ALA A 607 8.91 -6.23 6.62
CA ALA A 607 10.12 -7.01 6.35
C ALA A 607 9.72 -8.37 5.79
N ASP A 608 10.25 -8.74 4.64
CA ASP A 608 10.14 -10.03 3.99
C ASP A 608 11.49 -10.47 3.38
N GLU A 609 11.51 -11.53 2.59
CA GLU A 609 12.70 -12.04 1.93
C GLU A 609 13.29 -11.05 0.92
N THR A 610 12.48 -10.14 0.37
CA THR A 610 12.91 -9.13 -0.60
C THR A 610 13.52 -7.89 0.07
N GLY A 611 13.38 -7.74 1.39
CA GLY A 611 13.93 -6.65 2.20
C GLY A 611 12.89 -5.90 3.01
N LEU A 612 13.19 -4.64 3.33
CA LEU A 612 12.33 -3.78 4.14
C LEU A 612 11.70 -2.69 3.28
N ARG A 613 10.41 -2.39 3.53
CA ARG A 613 9.67 -1.31 2.86
C ARG A 613 8.71 -0.61 3.82
N PHE A 614 8.43 0.65 3.59
CA PHE A 614 7.35 1.33 4.29
C PHE A 614 6.00 0.87 3.77
N MET A 615 5.05 0.83 4.67
CA MET A 615 3.70 0.41 4.37
C MET A 615 2.66 1.18 5.20
N ARG A 616 1.42 1.19 4.75
CA ARG A 616 0.26 1.58 5.56
C ARG A 616 -0.82 0.51 5.44
N SER A 617 -1.29 -0.01 6.58
CA SER A 617 -2.34 -1.03 6.62
C SER A 617 -3.59 -0.59 5.88
N LEU A 618 -4.20 -1.51 5.15
CA LEU A 618 -5.55 -1.34 4.64
C LEU A 618 -6.55 -1.23 5.80
N LEU A 619 -7.56 -0.41 5.61
CA LEU A 619 -8.57 -0.15 6.61
C LEU A 619 -9.72 -1.14 6.48
N ILE A 620 -9.96 -1.91 7.55
CA ILE A 620 -11.20 -2.69 7.73
C ILE A 620 -11.80 -2.27 9.07
N LYS A 621 -12.85 -1.46 9.03
CA LYS A 621 -13.58 -1.05 10.25
C LYS A 621 -14.37 -2.22 10.84
N LEU A 622 -14.73 -2.13 12.13
CA LEU A 622 -15.40 -3.22 12.82
C LEU A 622 -16.71 -3.69 12.14
N PRO A 623 -17.60 -2.79 11.63
CA PRO A 623 -18.78 -3.22 10.88
C PRO A 623 -18.42 -3.96 9.58
N GLY A 624 -17.41 -3.50 8.81
CA GLY A 624 -16.93 -4.16 7.60
C GLY A 624 -16.34 -5.54 7.92
N PHE A 625 -15.54 -5.65 8.99
CA PHE A 625 -14.99 -6.93 9.45
C PHE A 625 -16.08 -7.92 9.83
N ARG A 626 -17.13 -7.46 10.51
CA ARG A 626 -18.28 -8.31 10.83
C ARG A 626 -18.98 -8.81 9.57
N ALA A 627 -19.21 -7.95 8.59
CA ALA A 627 -19.80 -8.34 7.31
C ALA A 627 -18.94 -9.37 6.55
N ILE A 628 -17.60 -9.23 6.61
CA ILE A 628 -16.65 -10.23 6.08
C ILE A 628 -16.84 -11.58 6.80
N CYS A 629 -16.93 -11.58 8.13
CA CYS A 629 -17.16 -12.81 8.91
C CYS A 629 -18.51 -13.46 8.60
N GLU A 630 -19.57 -12.68 8.43
CA GLU A 630 -20.90 -13.17 8.03
C GLU A 630 -20.86 -13.83 6.65
N ARG A 631 -20.18 -13.20 5.65
CA ARG A 631 -19.98 -13.81 4.32
C ARG A 631 -19.13 -15.08 4.41
N GLY A 632 -18.01 -15.04 5.13
CA GLY A 632 -17.13 -16.20 5.32
C GLY A 632 -17.84 -17.39 5.97
N ARG A 633 -18.77 -17.14 6.90
CA ARG A 633 -19.67 -18.18 7.44
C ARG A 633 -20.58 -18.76 6.36
N ALA A 634 -21.26 -17.89 5.60
CA ALA A 634 -22.17 -18.33 4.54
C ALA A 634 -21.46 -19.19 3.49
N LEU A 635 -20.25 -18.80 3.09
CA LEU A 635 -19.40 -19.56 2.17
C LEU A 635 -19.10 -20.96 2.72
N ARG A 636 -18.72 -21.08 4.00
CA ARG A 636 -18.41 -22.37 4.63
C ARG A 636 -19.66 -23.27 4.80
N ILE A 637 -20.81 -22.68 5.06
CA ILE A 637 -22.08 -23.44 5.09
C ILE A 637 -22.36 -24.02 3.71
N THR A 638 -22.24 -23.18 2.65
CA THR A 638 -22.46 -23.63 1.27
C THR A 638 -21.46 -24.69 0.82
N ALA A 639 -20.20 -24.55 1.20
CA ALA A 639 -19.14 -25.51 0.89
C ALA A 639 -19.13 -26.76 1.78
N GLY A 640 -19.91 -26.78 2.86
CA GLY A 640 -19.92 -27.87 3.85
C GLY A 640 -18.64 -27.95 4.70
N THR A 641 -17.88 -26.84 4.81
CA THR A 641 -16.58 -26.77 5.51
C THR A 641 -16.66 -26.06 6.87
N LEU A 642 -17.86 -25.66 7.31
CA LEU A 642 -18.01 -25.07 8.63
C LEU A 642 -17.75 -26.13 9.69
N ALA A 643 -16.79 -25.91 10.59
CA ALA A 643 -16.29 -26.88 11.55
C ALA A 643 -16.33 -26.36 13.00
N GLY A 644 -16.06 -27.24 13.95
CA GLY A 644 -15.86 -26.91 15.36
C GLY A 644 -17.03 -26.19 16.03
N GLU A 645 -16.74 -25.18 16.84
CA GLU A 645 -17.74 -24.43 17.61
C GLU A 645 -18.75 -23.68 16.74
N ALA A 646 -18.29 -23.12 15.62
CA ALA A 646 -19.16 -22.42 14.67
C ALA A 646 -20.18 -23.39 14.04
N ALA A 647 -19.80 -24.63 13.74
CA ALA A 647 -20.71 -25.67 13.27
C ALA A 647 -21.74 -26.06 14.34
N GLY A 648 -21.29 -26.23 15.59
CA GLY A 648 -22.19 -26.48 16.72
C GLY A 648 -23.19 -25.34 16.92
N GLN A 649 -22.80 -24.09 16.75
CA GLN A 649 -23.71 -22.93 16.79
C GLN A 649 -24.66 -22.92 15.58
N ALA A 650 -24.17 -23.27 14.39
CA ALA A 650 -25.00 -23.36 13.20
C ALA A 650 -26.00 -24.49 13.29
N GLY A 651 -25.58 -25.64 13.81
CA GLY A 651 -26.47 -26.77 14.09
C GLY A 651 -27.55 -26.41 15.10
N ARG A 652 -27.23 -25.61 16.11
CA ARG A 652 -28.22 -25.08 17.08
C ARG A 652 -29.18 -24.07 16.44
N ALA A 653 -28.65 -23.18 15.55
CA ALA A 653 -29.48 -22.19 14.85
C ALA A 653 -30.28 -22.79 13.68
N ALA A 654 -29.78 -23.83 13.04
CA ALA A 654 -30.48 -24.54 11.96
C ALA A 654 -31.60 -25.47 12.45
N ARG A 655 -31.60 -25.78 13.72
CA ARG A 655 -32.79 -26.38 14.36
C ARG A 655 -33.85 -25.29 14.45
N VAL A 656 -34.58 -25.12 13.35
CA VAL A 656 -35.70 -24.17 13.22
C VAL A 656 -36.72 -24.46 14.33
N GLY A 657 -36.72 -23.60 15.35
CA GLY A 657 -37.60 -23.76 16.50
C GLY A 657 -36.87 -23.71 17.86
N GLY A 658 -35.52 -23.73 17.88
CA GLY A 658 -34.77 -23.66 19.14
C GLY A 658 -35.16 -24.74 20.13
N ILE A 659 -35.05 -24.42 21.43
CA ILE A 659 -35.35 -25.36 22.54
C ILE A 659 -36.76 -25.99 22.49
N LEU A 660 -37.74 -25.26 21.90
CA LEU A 660 -39.11 -25.79 21.76
C LEU A 660 -39.16 -26.95 20.75
N ALA A 661 -38.44 -26.85 19.64
CA ALA A 661 -38.37 -27.94 18.66
C ALA A 661 -37.58 -29.13 19.20
N ASP A 662 -36.50 -28.88 19.93
CA ASP A 662 -35.73 -29.94 20.60
C ASP A 662 -36.56 -30.71 21.62
N LEU A 663 -37.37 -30.00 22.41
CA LEU A 663 -38.31 -30.62 23.33
C LEU A 663 -39.39 -31.47 22.61
N ILE A 664 -39.95 -30.94 21.52
CA ILE A 664 -40.92 -31.69 20.70
C ILE A 664 -40.26 -32.94 20.11
N ALA A 665 -39.01 -32.81 19.61
CA ALA A 665 -38.26 -33.97 19.10
C ALA A 665 -38.04 -35.04 20.17
N VAL A 666 -37.77 -34.65 21.43
CA VAL A 666 -37.69 -35.60 22.58
C VAL A 666 -39.02 -36.28 22.82
N PHE A 667 -40.14 -35.58 22.68
CA PHE A 667 -41.46 -36.19 22.77
C PHE A 667 -41.75 -37.17 21.63
N GLU A 668 -41.34 -36.81 20.40
CA GLU A 668 -41.51 -37.67 19.22
C GLU A 668 -40.69 -38.95 19.31
N ASP A 669 -39.44 -38.88 19.76
CA ASP A 669 -38.57 -40.03 19.99
C ASP A 669 -39.21 -41.03 20.99
N ARG A 670 -39.94 -40.51 21.99
CA ARG A 670 -40.65 -41.29 23.00
C ARG A 670 -42.09 -41.63 22.61
N LYS A 671 -42.41 -41.54 21.32
CA LYS A 671 -43.74 -41.89 20.76
C LYS A 671 -44.89 -40.97 21.23
N ASN A 672 -44.56 -39.70 21.41
CA ASN A 672 -45.51 -38.63 21.75
C ASN A 672 -46.36 -38.90 23.02
N PRO A 673 -45.77 -39.15 24.16
CA PRO A 673 -46.54 -39.23 25.40
C PRO A 673 -47.22 -37.89 25.68
N GLU A 674 -48.31 -37.89 26.42
CA GLU A 674 -49.08 -36.70 26.77
C GLU A 674 -48.22 -35.67 27.53
N ARG A 675 -47.28 -36.15 28.36
CA ARG A 675 -46.39 -35.35 29.22
C ARG A 675 -45.06 -36.08 29.48
N LEU A 676 -44.01 -35.31 29.75
CA LEU A 676 -42.70 -35.81 30.18
C LEU A 676 -42.20 -35.02 31.39
N ALA A 677 -41.55 -35.71 32.31
CA ALA A 677 -40.89 -35.08 33.44
C ALA A 677 -39.64 -34.30 33.01
N THR A 678 -39.31 -33.27 33.77
CA THR A 678 -38.12 -32.42 33.46
C THR A 678 -36.84 -33.26 33.37
N ALA A 679 -36.66 -34.26 34.22
CA ALA A 679 -35.51 -35.16 34.16
C ALA A 679 -35.45 -35.94 32.85
N GLU A 680 -36.58 -36.50 32.40
CA GLU A 680 -36.70 -37.25 31.15
C GLU A 680 -36.47 -36.37 29.91
N LEU A 681 -36.87 -35.09 30.01
CA LEU A 681 -36.58 -34.09 28.95
C LEU A 681 -35.12 -33.74 28.92
N LEU A 682 -34.46 -33.58 30.08
CA LEU A 682 -33.02 -33.30 30.16
C LEU A 682 -32.19 -34.46 29.61
N ASP A 683 -32.58 -35.72 29.90
CA ASP A 683 -31.90 -36.90 29.34
C ASP A 683 -32.04 -36.94 27.81
N GLY A 684 -33.22 -36.63 27.30
CA GLY A 684 -33.44 -36.52 25.85
C GLY A 684 -32.68 -35.36 25.20
N LEU A 685 -32.63 -34.20 25.84
CA LEU A 685 -31.87 -33.06 25.38
C LEU A 685 -30.37 -33.34 25.43
N ALA A 686 -29.87 -34.04 26.46
CA ALA A 686 -28.48 -34.47 26.55
C ALA A 686 -28.08 -35.45 25.45
N ALA A 687 -29.02 -36.30 25.02
CA ALA A 687 -28.82 -37.20 23.89
C ALA A 687 -28.79 -36.42 22.54
N LEU A 688 -29.56 -35.33 22.40
CA LEU A 688 -29.61 -34.49 21.22
C LEU A 688 -28.42 -33.51 21.14
N ASP A 689 -28.04 -32.89 22.26
CA ASP A 689 -26.93 -31.96 22.37
C ASP A 689 -26.17 -32.15 23.69
N PRO A 690 -25.24 -33.10 23.73
CA PRO A 690 -24.44 -33.38 24.93
C PRO A 690 -23.60 -32.17 25.37
N SER A 691 -23.18 -31.33 24.43
CA SER A 691 -22.32 -30.18 24.71
C SER A 691 -23.00 -29.07 25.52
N THR A 692 -24.32 -29.03 25.52
CA THR A 692 -25.14 -28.06 26.26
C THR A 692 -25.85 -28.67 27.46
N TRP A 693 -26.32 -29.90 27.35
CA TRP A 693 -27.28 -30.51 28.32
C TRP A 693 -26.71 -31.68 29.11
N ALA A 694 -25.54 -32.23 28.75
CA ALA A 694 -24.92 -33.28 29.56
C ALA A 694 -24.54 -32.77 30.96
N PRO A 695 -24.50 -33.65 31.98
CA PRO A 695 -24.10 -33.28 33.35
C PRO A 695 -22.79 -32.50 33.41
N ALA A 696 -21.77 -32.94 32.67
CA ALA A 696 -20.48 -32.29 32.60
C ALA A 696 -20.55 -30.87 32.00
N ALA A 697 -21.42 -30.65 31.00
CA ALA A 697 -21.63 -29.33 30.38
C ALA A 697 -22.32 -28.36 31.37
N LEU A 698 -23.12 -28.85 32.27
CA LEU A 698 -23.80 -28.08 33.31
C LEU A 698 -22.97 -27.95 34.61
N GLY A 699 -21.72 -28.47 34.62
CA GLY A 699 -20.86 -28.42 35.79
C GLY A 699 -21.28 -29.34 36.94
N VAL A 700 -21.98 -30.41 36.62
CA VAL A 700 -22.52 -31.39 37.61
C VAL A 700 -21.83 -32.73 37.40
N GLY A 701 -21.47 -33.42 38.48
CA GLY A 701 -20.91 -34.77 38.41
C GLY A 701 -21.95 -35.77 37.84
N GLU A 702 -21.48 -36.73 37.05
CA GLU A 702 -22.34 -37.74 36.37
C GLU A 702 -23.17 -38.59 37.35
N GLU A 703 -22.72 -38.76 38.60
CA GLU A 703 -23.40 -39.56 39.62
C GLU A 703 -24.47 -38.78 40.40
N ASP A 704 -24.50 -37.43 40.34
CA ASP A 704 -25.45 -36.61 41.10
C ASP A 704 -26.68 -36.20 40.25
N GLN A 705 -27.56 -37.17 40.04
CA GLN A 705 -28.81 -36.95 39.30
C GLN A 705 -29.72 -35.89 39.93
N ALA A 706 -29.65 -35.68 41.25
CA ALA A 706 -30.48 -34.67 41.91
C ALA A 706 -29.97 -33.25 41.66
N ALA A 707 -28.67 -33.07 41.62
CA ALA A 707 -28.03 -31.80 41.20
C ALA A 707 -28.25 -31.55 39.70
N TYR A 708 -28.11 -32.57 38.86
CA TYR A 708 -28.37 -32.47 37.43
C TYR A 708 -29.81 -32.03 37.12
N ALA A 709 -30.83 -32.68 37.76
CA ALA A 709 -32.22 -32.29 37.57
C ALA A 709 -32.51 -30.84 38.02
N ARG A 710 -31.87 -30.35 39.09
CA ARG A 710 -32.03 -28.97 39.58
C ARG A 710 -31.34 -27.95 38.67
N THR A 711 -30.07 -28.18 38.36
CA THR A 711 -29.27 -27.26 37.54
C THR A 711 -29.77 -27.24 36.11
N GLY A 712 -30.00 -28.41 35.52
CA GLY A 712 -30.56 -28.58 34.18
C GLY A 712 -31.98 -28.01 34.05
N GLY A 713 -32.84 -28.25 35.07
CA GLY A 713 -34.19 -27.67 35.08
C GLY A 713 -34.19 -26.13 35.14
N THR A 714 -33.23 -25.54 35.84
CA THR A 714 -33.05 -24.09 35.85
C THR A 714 -32.52 -23.56 34.49
N ALA A 715 -31.55 -24.25 33.90
CA ALA A 715 -31.01 -23.94 32.58
C ALA A 715 -32.09 -24.08 31.48
N LEU A 716 -32.91 -25.16 31.54
CA LEU A 716 -34.02 -25.37 30.61
C LEU A 716 -35.08 -24.27 30.70
N ARG A 717 -35.44 -23.87 31.93
CA ARG A 717 -36.39 -22.77 32.12
C ARG A 717 -35.85 -21.47 31.54
N LYS A 718 -34.58 -21.14 31.80
CA LYS A 718 -33.93 -19.94 31.25
C LYS A 718 -33.92 -19.98 29.72
N ALA A 719 -33.56 -21.09 29.09
CA ALA A 719 -33.58 -21.25 27.65
C ALA A 719 -34.98 -21.10 27.03
N LEU A 720 -36.02 -21.60 27.74
CA LEU A 720 -37.41 -21.42 27.32
C LEU A 720 -37.89 -19.97 27.47
N ASP A 721 -37.55 -19.30 28.56
CA ASP A 721 -37.87 -17.89 28.77
C ASP A 721 -37.20 -17.02 27.73
N GLU A 722 -35.94 -17.28 27.36
CA GLU A 722 -35.21 -16.59 26.27
C GLU A 722 -35.84 -16.86 24.90
N ALA A 723 -36.26 -18.11 24.61
CA ALA A 723 -36.91 -18.47 23.34
C ALA A 723 -38.30 -17.86 23.18
N LEU A 724 -39.00 -17.58 24.27
CA LEU A 724 -40.34 -16.99 24.29
C LEU A 724 -40.36 -15.49 24.51
N ALA A 725 -39.21 -14.85 24.83
CA ALA A 725 -39.09 -13.44 25.19
C ALA A 725 -39.60 -12.47 24.12
N GLU A 726 -39.52 -12.86 22.86
CA GLU A 726 -40.02 -12.04 21.71
C GLU A 726 -41.44 -12.43 21.29
N THR A 727 -42.12 -13.33 22.04
CA THR A 727 -43.47 -13.78 21.72
C THR A 727 -44.41 -13.48 22.88
N ASP A 728 -45.71 -13.24 22.62
CA ASP A 728 -46.75 -13.11 23.65
C ASP A 728 -47.15 -14.46 24.25
N ARG A 729 -46.31 -15.48 24.16
CA ARG A 729 -46.59 -16.83 24.55
C ARG A 729 -45.87 -17.19 25.86
N THR A 730 -46.53 -17.90 26.71
CA THR A 730 -45.96 -18.37 27.97
C THR A 730 -46.07 -19.91 28.09
N LEU A 731 -45.01 -20.51 28.63
CA LEU A 731 -44.96 -21.94 28.91
C LEU A 731 -44.68 -22.15 30.40
N THR A 732 -45.54 -22.88 31.09
CA THR A 732 -45.41 -23.12 32.53
C THR A 732 -45.14 -24.57 32.84
N VAL A 733 -44.23 -24.81 33.78
CA VAL A 733 -44.00 -26.16 34.33
C VAL A 733 -45.23 -26.59 35.12
N ARG A 734 -45.73 -27.77 34.82
CA ARG A 734 -46.87 -28.36 35.57
C ARG A 734 -46.41 -29.49 36.49
N SER A 735 -47.12 -29.65 37.62
CA SER A 735 -46.87 -30.73 38.57
C SER A 735 -48.02 -31.77 38.50
N TRP A 736 -47.66 -33.00 38.60
CA TRP A 736 -48.65 -34.08 38.65
C TRP A 736 -48.27 -35.16 39.71
N THR A 737 -49.26 -35.91 40.16
CA THR A 737 -49.09 -36.99 41.13
C THR A 737 -49.53 -38.37 40.60
N SER A 738 -50.30 -38.40 39.48
CA SER A 738 -50.70 -39.64 38.82
C SER A 738 -49.50 -40.25 38.06
N GLY A 739 -49.07 -41.44 38.48
CA GLY A 739 -47.86 -42.09 37.93
C GLY A 739 -46.55 -41.72 38.60
N GLY A 740 -46.62 -41.10 39.80
CA GLY A 740 -45.46 -40.57 40.53
C GLY A 740 -45.45 -39.04 40.58
N ARG A 741 -44.95 -38.48 41.69
CA ARG A 741 -44.83 -36.99 41.80
C ARG A 741 -43.69 -36.46 40.93
N ALA A 742 -44.07 -35.74 39.91
CA ALA A 742 -43.08 -35.13 38.98
C ALA A 742 -43.53 -33.76 38.53
N ASN A 743 -42.53 -32.92 38.07
CA ASN A 743 -42.72 -31.65 37.42
C ASN A 743 -42.22 -31.78 35.97
N GLY A 744 -42.91 -31.18 35.02
CA GLY A 744 -42.50 -31.23 33.62
C GLY A 744 -43.45 -30.49 32.69
N TYR A 745 -43.52 -30.89 31.45
CA TYR A 745 -44.22 -30.18 30.38
C TYR A 745 -45.16 -31.16 29.66
N TYR A 746 -46.28 -30.59 29.15
CA TYR A 746 -47.23 -31.28 28.29
C TYR A 746 -46.93 -31.00 26.82
N LEU A 747 -47.02 -32.02 25.98
CA LEU A 747 -46.75 -31.90 24.53
C LEU A 747 -47.69 -30.87 23.88
N ALA A 748 -48.96 -30.80 24.28
CA ALA A 748 -49.91 -29.83 23.78
C ALA A 748 -49.52 -28.38 24.10
N ASP A 749 -49.01 -28.13 25.32
CA ASP A 749 -48.54 -26.80 25.72
C ASP A 749 -47.27 -26.38 24.96
N LEU A 750 -46.37 -27.33 24.72
CA LEU A 750 -45.16 -27.10 23.91
C LEU A 750 -45.51 -26.81 22.44
N ARG A 751 -46.41 -27.58 21.81
CA ARG A 751 -46.85 -27.33 20.43
C ARG A 751 -47.54 -25.97 20.29
N LYS A 752 -48.37 -25.61 21.27
CA LYS A 752 -49.03 -24.31 21.33
C LYS A 752 -48.01 -23.17 21.46
N ALA A 753 -46.99 -23.34 22.33
CA ALA A 753 -45.92 -22.38 22.49
C ALA A 753 -45.05 -22.28 21.21
N ALA A 754 -44.83 -23.35 20.50
CA ALA A 754 -44.12 -23.40 19.22
C ALA A 754 -44.97 -22.87 18.04
N GLY A 755 -46.25 -22.59 18.22
CA GLY A 755 -47.15 -22.15 17.13
C GLY A 755 -47.58 -23.25 16.19
N MET A 756 -47.51 -24.48 16.61
CA MET A 756 -47.86 -25.70 15.85
C MET A 756 -49.26 -26.26 16.22
N ALA A 757 -50.08 -25.48 16.91
CA ALA A 757 -51.45 -25.88 17.36
C ALA A 757 -52.52 -25.50 16.36
#